data_b22a757958263c745e4af196aa42a0b1
#
_entry.id   b22a757958263c745e4af196aa42a0b1
#
_cell.length_a   1.000
_cell.length_b   1.000
_cell.length_c   1.000
_cell.angle_alpha   90.00
_cell.angle_beta   90.00
_cell.angle_gamma   90.00
#
_symmetry.space_group_name_H-M   'P 1'
#
loop_
_entity.id
_entity.type
_entity.pdbx_description
1 polymer ?
#
loop_
_entity_poly.entity_id
_entity_poly.type
_entity_poly.pdbx_seq_one_letter_code
_entity_poly.pdbx_strand_id
1 'polypeptide(L)'
;MMHPIFKYITPLLFILILSCTGTDENKWRNYNTADQLIHEYPNRIRSLFSELNLEYPGLENVKTCLESGDTVAAAKSLVAYFRKVNRDWVVTTLDPIDEEQAEIMSNLLLNDSITIHGSKAKVPYVDGGWKWNYTGPIKDDEFGYSLNGHSYLTSLYATWKNTNDNYLIKTFDQIMKDWVIHHPLPEEGDSVYVVLDPNKRIDYRDIGEVEWRTLEGGRRLGATWPQMFYAFHKEESFSDAGILLMLTSIADQANFLRQYHKFGHNWTTMEMNGLALVGLSFPEFSKAEDWASYALNVMSTEINRQVYPDGLQTELSTKTQWVALRRFESVANNFIKADKEISQAYMDRIEAMYNYLAYCMRPDGHQPLNSDSDREDLRERVLIAAKKFNRPDWEWVATNGASGEKPAQEPSLTFPWAGIHITRNGWDANAHWSFFDFGAYGTGHQHRDKLHLSVSAFGKDLLIDGGRFTHENYFSFDPKIWRGYFRSSFSHNVILVNGKGQDEGPTMAAAPLEEGIDFVHTDNYDYAHGTFDDGFEGVDAEVVHSRSVLYVHDRFWVVMDNIETDQPIDIQALWHFTPGRKIVFKDQVAFSDNAGEPNLKIVPLGNVSWQTNVIEGQEEPFIQGWYSKDYGIKEPNPAVIYASKLEQSQSFIWVLVPSKDVSPEIQSQYQQKSGLHTLSVSVDGKATHITLPVKKDLSKVKVSF
;
A
#
# COMPACT_ATOMS: atom_id res chain seq x y z
N MET A 1 -54.63 47.77 56.49
CA MET A 1 -55.02 49.18 56.36
C MET A 1 -54.14 49.84 55.34
N MET A 2 -54.81 50.43 54.38
CA MET A 2 -54.36 51.49 53.47
C MET A 2 -53.40 51.15 52.29
N HIS A 3 -54.00 51.06 51.15
CA HIS A 3 -53.61 51.43 49.80
C HIS A 3 -53.31 52.96 49.72
N PRO A 4 -52.96 53.47 48.51
CA PRO A 4 -52.02 53.20 47.40
C PRO A 4 -51.26 54.48 47.06
N ILE A 5 -50.47 54.49 45.96
CA ILE A 5 -50.52 55.47 44.88
C ILE A 5 -49.57 55.07 43.75
N PHE A 6 -50.17 54.85 42.57
CA PHE A 6 -49.55 54.77 41.27
C PHE A 6 -48.80 56.04 40.87
N LYS A 7 -47.59 55.95 40.29
CA LYS A 7 -47.10 56.94 39.33
C LYS A 7 -46.53 56.21 38.11
N TYR A 8 -47.19 56.46 36.99
CA TYR A 8 -46.72 56.04 35.65
C TYR A 8 -45.39 56.71 35.31
N ILE A 9 -44.37 55.91 34.91
CA ILE A 9 -43.23 56.36 34.19
C ILE A 9 -43.15 55.51 32.90
N THR A 10 -43.35 56.17 31.78
CA THR A 10 -43.23 55.63 30.41
C THR A 10 -41.78 55.42 30.12
N PRO A 11 -41.28 54.19 29.79
CA PRO A 11 -39.96 54.07 29.27
C PRO A 11 -39.96 54.35 27.77
N LEU A 12 -39.14 55.33 27.36
CA LEU A 12 -38.73 55.52 25.97
C LEU A 12 -38.00 54.25 25.53
N LEU A 13 -38.55 53.54 24.56
CA LEU A 13 -37.95 52.41 23.90
C LEU A 13 -36.90 52.96 22.91
N PHE A 14 -35.60 52.99 23.30
CA PHE A 14 -34.50 53.15 22.37
C PHE A 14 -34.36 51.82 21.61
N ILE A 15 -34.86 51.75 20.40
CA ILE A 15 -34.55 50.68 19.45
C ILE A 15 -33.12 50.94 18.98
N LEU A 16 -32.13 50.27 19.64
CA LEU A 16 -30.83 50.06 19.08
C LEU A 16 -30.98 49.10 17.90
N ILE A 17 -30.98 49.63 16.69
CA ILE A 17 -30.73 48.85 15.49
C ILE A 17 -29.25 48.43 15.56
N LEU A 18 -29.01 47.28 16.19
CA LEU A 18 -27.79 46.55 15.95
C LEU A 18 -27.88 46.05 14.48
N SER A 19 -27.26 46.76 13.57
CA SER A 19 -26.89 46.20 12.27
C SER A 19 -25.93 45.05 12.55
N CYS A 20 -26.45 43.85 12.69
CA CYS A 20 -25.64 42.65 12.48
C CYS A 20 -25.17 42.70 11.02
N THR A 21 -24.00 43.24 10.78
CA THR A 21 -23.23 42.87 9.62
C THR A 21 -22.71 41.44 9.89
N GLY A 22 -23.62 40.47 9.79
CA GLY A 22 -23.21 39.09 9.63
C GLY A 22 -22.38 39.08 8.33
N THR A 23 -21.09 38.85 8.44
CA THR A 23 -20.28 38.47 7.32
C THR A 23 -20.96 37.23 6.76
N ASP A 24 -21.47 37.31 5.52
CA ASP A 24 -22.04 36.16 4.84
C ASP A 24 -20.90 35.19 4.54
N GLU A 25 -20.66 34.27 5.46
CA GLU A 25 -19.56 33.28 5.41
C GLU A 25 -19.61 32.44 4.11
N ASN A 26 -20.74 32.42 3.44
CA ASN A 26 -20.95 31.71 2.18
C ASN A 26 -20.81 32.60 0.92
N LYS A 27 -20.44 33.85 1.07
CA LYS A 27 -20.36 34.80 -0.05
C LYS A 27 -19.46 34.31 -1.20
N TRP A 28 -18.39 33.58 -0.88
CA TRP A 28 -17.46 32.99 -1.85
C TRP A 28 -18.12 32.06 -2.87
N ARG A 29 -19.22 31.41 -2.51
CA ARG A 29 -19.98 30.51 -3.40
C ARG A 29 -20.49 31.23 -4.65
N ASN A 30 -20.71 32.51 -4.55
CA ASN A 30 -21.22 33.34 -5.63
C ASN A 30 -20.11 33.96 -6.50
N TYR A 31 -18.84 33.76 -6.16
CA TYR A 31 -17.72 34.22 -6.99
C TYR A 31 -17.56 33.33 -8.20
N ASN A 32 -18.05 33.78 -9.35
CA ASN A 32 -17.99 33.02 -10.61
C ASN A 32 -17.18 33.75 -11.70
N THR A 33 -16.91 35.04 -11.55
CA THR A 33 -16.19 35.85 -12.54
C THR A 33 -14.83 36.33 -12.06
N ALA A 34 -13.95 36.64 -13.00
CA ALA A 34 -12.64 37.22 -12.69
C ALA A 34 -12.75 38.55 -11.92
N ASP A 35 -13.75 39.40 -12.26
CA ASP A 35 -13.97 40.67 -11.58
C ASP A 35 -14.27 40.51 -10.08
N GLN A 36 -15.19 39.58 -9.77
CA GLN A 36 -15.55 39.27 -8.38
C GLN A 36 -14.35 38.74 -7.59
N LEU A 37 -13.59 37.82 -8.19
CA LEU A 37 -12.44 37.20 -7.54
C LEU A 37 -11.33 38.22 -7.27
N ILE A 38 -11.02 39.08 -8.23
CA ILE A 38 -9.96 40.12 -8.09
C ILE A 38 -10.35 41.14 -7.02
N HIS A 39 -11.65 41.49 -6.95
CA HIS A 39 -12.11 42.40 -5.92
C HIS A 39 -11.87 41.86 -4.51
N GLU A 40 -12.14 40.61 -4.27
CA GLU A 40 -12.01 39.98 -2.95
C GLU A 40 -10.60 39.46 -2.64
N TYR A 41 -9.90 38.90 -3.64
CA TYR A 41 -8.59 38.28 -3.48
C TYR A 41 -7.51 38.88 -4.43
N PRO A 42 -7.30 40.18 -4.47
CA PRO A 42 -6.40 40.82 -5.45
C PRO A 42 -4.95 40.33 -5.37
N ASN A 43 -4.49 39.99 -4.16
CA ASN A 43 -3.12 39.51 -3.94
C ASN A 43 -2.89 38.13 -4.53
N ARG A 44 -3.87 37.23 -4.40
CA ARG A 44 -3.79 35.87 -4.99
C ARG A 44 -3.63 35.91 -6.50
N ILE A 45 -4.41 36.76 -7.16
CA ILE A 45 -4.33 36.88 -8.62
C ILE A 45 -3.03 37.54 -9.06
N ARG A 46 -2.52 38.53 -8.30
CA ARG A 46 -1.17 39.11 -8.56
C ARG A 46 -0.08 38.05 -8.40
N SER A 47 -0.16 37.21 -7.38
CA SER A 47 0.77 36.10 -7.17
C SER A 47 0.72 35.11 -8.35
N LEU A 48 -0.45 34.77 -8.86
CA LEU A 48 -0.60 33.90 -10.04
C LEU A 48 0.18 34.46 -11.24
N PHE A 49 0.02 35.75 -11.54
CA PHE A 49 0.72 36.36 -12.67
C PHE A 49 2.24 36.39 -12.49
N SER A 50 2.75 36.48 -11.27
CA SER A 50 4.20 36.42 -11.00
C SER A 50 4.80 35.03 -11.20
N GLU A 51 3.99 33.98 -11.16
CA GLU A 51 4.42 32.61 -11.42
C GLU A 51 4.37 32.23 -12.93
N LEU A 52 3.73 33.06 -13.78
CA LEU A 52 3.61 32.79 -15.21
C LEU A 52 4.82 33.25 -16.02
N ASN A 53 5.22 32.51 -17.02
CA ASN A 53 6.09 32.92 -18.09
C ASN A 53 5.28 33.73 -19.13
N LEU A 54 5.20 35.03 -18.99
CA LEU A 54 4.43 35.91 -19.87
C LEU A 54 4.95 35.94 -21.33
N GLU A 55 6.12 35.36 -21.59
CA GLU A 55 6.66 35.17 -22.96
C GLU A 55 6.21 33.83 -23.56
N TYR A 56 5.43 33.04 -22.82
CA TYR A 56 4.91 31.78 -23.33
C TYR A 56 3.91 32.04 -24.47
N PRO A 57 3.98 31.31 -25.61
CA PRO A 57 3.12 31.54 -26.77
C PRO A 57 1.63 31.47 -26.42
N GLY A 58 0.88 32.52 -26.78
CA GLY A 58 -0.55 32.67 -26.50
C GLY A 58 -0.87 33.53 -25.27
N LEU A 59 0.13 33.95 -24.49
CA LEU A 59 -0.06 34.86 -23.33
C LEU A 59 0.19 36.35 -23.67
N GLU A 60 0.35 36.69 -24.94
CA GLU A 60 0.67 38.08 -25.38
C GLU A 60 -0.40 39.08 -24.91
N ASN A 61 -1.68 38.73 -24.94
CA ASN A 61 -2.75 39.60 -24.47
C ASN A 61 -2.72 39.75 -22.93
N VAL A 62 -2.40 38.67 -22.19
CA VAL A 62 -2.23 38.72 -20.73
C VAL A 62 -1.12 39.71 -20.38
N LYS A 63 0.04 39.58 -21.04
CA LYS A 63 1.20 40.47 -20.87
C LYS A 63 0.83 41.93 -21.13
N THR A 64 0.19 42.20 -22.28
CA THR A 64 -0.20 43.59 -22.67
C THR A 64 -1.14 44.23 -21.65
N CYS A 65 -2.13 43.46 -21.14
CA CYS A 65 -3.05 43.92 -20.10
C CYS A 65 -2.31 44.26 -18.79
N LEU A 66 -1.37 43.40 -18.38
CA LEU A 66 -0.58 43.63 -17.16
C LEU A 66 0.33 44.87 -17.32
N GLU A 67 0.98 45.07 -18.48
CA GLU A 67 1.81 46.25 -18.78
C GLU A 67 0.99 47.55 -18.75
N SER A 68 -0.30 47.50 -19.11
CA SER A 68 -1.23 48.61 -19.00
C SER A 68 -1.80 48.83 -17.58
N GLY A 69 -1.51 47.93 -16.64
CA GLY A 69 -2.04 47.94 -15.28
C GLY A 69 -3.46 47.39 -15.12
N ASP A 70 -4.05 46.81 -16.18
CA ASP A 70 -5.42 46.23 -16.13
C ASP A 70 -5.36 44.76 -15.72
N THR A 71 -5.32 44.49 -14.43
CA THR A 71 -5.32 43.13 -13.84
C THR A 71 -6.58 42.37 -14.18
N VAL A 72 -7.73 43.03 -14.28
CA VAL A 72 -9.01 42.38 -14.59
C VAL A 72 -9.00 41.89 -16.04
N ALA A 73 -8.59 42.73 -17.00
CA ALA A 73 -8.47 42.34 -18.39
C ALA A 73 -7.43 41.21 -18.57
N ALA A 74 -6.32 41.26 -17.82
CA ALA A 74 -5.32 40.20 -17.81
C ALA A 74 -5.89 38.86 -17.37
N ALA A 75 -6.66 38.84 -16.25
CA ALA A 75 -7.27 37.60 -15.75
C ALA A 75 -8.30 37.03 -16.73
N LYS A 76 -9.16 37.87 -17.33
CA LYS A 76 -10.08 37.45 -18.39
C LYS A 76 -9.35 36.89 -19.60
N SER A 77 -8.23 37.51 -20.00
CA SER A 77 -7.41 37.02 -21.11
C SER A 77 -6.76 35.68 -20.80
N LEU A 78 -6.31 35.47 -19.54
CA LEU A 78 -5.75 34.20 -19.10
C LEU A 78 -6.80 33.08 -19.11
N VAL A 79 -8.00 33.33 -18.59
CA VAL A 79 -9.11 32.38 -18.66
C VAL A 79 -9.45 32.06 -20.11
N ALA A 80 -9.57 33.07 -20.98
CA ALA A 80 -9.88 32.90 -22.39
C ALA A 80 -8.79 32.09 -23.14
N TYR A 81 -7.53 32.21 -22.71
CA TYR A 81 -6.42 31.40 -23.21
C TYR A 81 -6.61 29.94 -22.77
N PHE A 82 -6.75 29.66 -21.48
CA PHE A 82 -6.90 28.27 -21.00
C PHE A 82 -8.11 27.56 -21.58
N ARG A 83 -9.24 28.26 -21.75
CA ARG A 83 -10.44 27.66 -22.39
C ARG A 83 -10.20 27.17 -23.82
N LYS A 84 -9.11 27.60 -24.48
CA LYS A 84 -8.76 27.19 -25.86
C LYS A 84 -7.61 26.18 -25.91
N VAL A 85 -6.85 26.05 -24.84
CA VAL A 85 -5.73 25.09 -24.77
C VAL A 85 -6.23 23.67 -24.96
N ASN A 86 -5.52 22.90 -25.77
CA ASN A 86 -5.80 21.47 -25.93
C ASN A 86 -4.65 20.65 -25.35
N ARG A 87 -4.93 19.98 -24.23
CA ARG A 87 -4.04 19.02 -23.55
C ARG A 87 -4.85 17.80 -23.11
N ASP A 88 -5.65 17.25 -24.01
CA ASP A 88 -6.53 16.12 -23.76
C ASP A 88 -5.75 14.88 -23.26
N TRP A 89 -4.44 14.80 -23.57
CA TRP A 89 -3.58 13.74 -23.05
C TRP A 89 -3.55 13.70 -21.52
N VAL A 90 -3.66 14.86 -20.83
CA VAL A 90 -3.68 14.93 -19.37
C VAL A 90 -4.87 14.16 -18.81
N VAL A 91 -6.04 14.32 -19.42
CA VAL A 91 -7.27 13.61 -19.00
C VAL A 91 -7.11 12.09 -19.15
N THR A 92 -6.34 11.64 -20.16
CA THR A 92 -6.06 10.20 -20.36
C THR A 92 -5.17 9.58 -19.28
N THR A 93 -4.66 10.38 -18.34
CA THR A 93 -3.88 9.89 -17.18
C THR A 93 -4.75 9.59 -15.97
N LEU A 94 -6.06 9.88 -16.03
CA LEU A 94 -6.99 9.46 -14.98
C LEU A 94 -7.02 7.94 -14.84
N ASP A 95 -7.03 7.49 -13.60
CA ASP A 95 -7.32 6.08 -13.31
C ASP A 95 -8.76 5.76 -13.77
N PRO A 96 -8.99 4.62 -14.41
CA PRO A 96 -10.32 4.19 -14.76
C PRO A 96 -11.17 3.96 -13.50
N ILE A 97 -12.43 4.34 -13.56
CA ILE A 97 -13.42 4.10 -12.51
C ILE A 97 -14.62 3.38 -13.13
N ASP A 98 -15.16 2.42 -12.43
CA ASP A 98 -16.39 1.73 -12.83
C ASP A 98 -17.55 2.72 -12.91
N GLU A 99 -18.38 2.61 -13.96
CA GLU A 99 -19.43 3.59 -14.23
C GLU A 99 -20.51 3.63 -13.13
N GLU A 100 -20.90 2.48 -12.60
CA GLU A 100 -21.88 2.40 -11.50
C GLU A 100 -21.30 3.01 -10.23
N GLN A 101 -20.06 2.72 -9.90
CA GLN A 101 -19.37 3.31 -8.76
C GLN A 101 -19.21 4.82 -8.91
N ALA A 102 -18.89 5.29 -10.12
CA ALA A 102 -18.79 6.72 -10.41
C ALA A 102 -20.11 7.44 -10.18
N GLU A 103 -21.22 6.87 -10.64
CA GLU A 103 -22.56 7.44 -10.45
C GLU A 103 -22.94 7.48 -8.96
N ILE A 104 -22.72 6.40 -8.22
CA ILE A 104 -22.96 6.34 -6.77
C ILE A 104 -22.18 7.43 -6.04
N MET A 105 -20.88 7.55 -6.33
CA MET A 105 -20.02 8.56 -5.68
C MET A 105 -20.43 9.97 -6.05
N SER A 106 -20.77 10.23 -7.32
CA SER A 106 -21.25 11.54 -7.78
C SER A 106 -22.53 11.93 -7.07
N ASN A 107 -23.49 11.02 -6.95
CA ASN A 107 -24.75 11.27 -6.23
C ASN A 107 -24.52 11.56 -4.73
N LEU A 108 -23.50 10.98 -4.12
CA LEU A 108 -23.11 11.32 -2.76
C LEU A 108 -22.55 12.74 -2.67
N LEU A 109 -21.64 13.11 -3.58
CA LEU A 109 -21.01 14.44 -3.62
C LEU A 109 -22.04 15.55 -3.83
N LEU A 110 -23.08 15.32 -4.66
CA LEU A 110 -24.21 16.25 -4.83
C LEU A 110 -24.97 16.54 -3.52
N ASN A 111 -24.78 15.71 -2.49
CA ASN A 111 -25.40 15.81 -1.16
C ASN A 111 -24.38 16.00 -0.03
N ASP A 112 -23.21 16.56 -0.33
CA ASP A 112 -22.08 16.78 0.61
C ASP A 112 -21.67 15.50 1.35
N SER A 113 -21.79 14.36 0.70
CA SER A 113 -21.48 13.05 1.28
C SER A 113 -20.43 12.35 0.46
N ILE A 114 -19.62 11.55 1.13
CA ILE A 114 -18.56 10.76 0.50
C ILE A 114 -18.46 9.37 1.13
N THR A 115 -17.83 8.45 0.41
CA THR A 115 -17.40 7.16 0.98
C THR A 115 -15.89 7.07 0.89
N ILE A 116 -15.24 6.89 2.01
CA ILE A 116 -13.78 6.71 2.12
C ILE A 116 -13.53 5.46 2.96
N HIS A 117 -12.70 4.55 2.47
CA HIS A 117 -12.36 3.27 3.14
C HIS A 117 -13.62 2.52 3.64
N GLY A 118 -14.66 2.46 2.79
CA GLY A 118 -15.93 1.82 3.13
C GLY A 118 -16.83 2.59 4.10
N SER A 119 -16.34 3.68 4.69
CA SER A 119 -17.10 4.54 5.61
C SER A 119 -17.82 5.65 4.84
N LYS A 120 -19.16 5.60 4.82
CA LYS A 120 -20.00 6.67 4.25
C LYS A 120 -20.27 7.75 5.29
N ALA A 121 -20.05 9.01 4.93
CA ALA A 121 -20.28 10.14 5.79
C ALA A 121 -20.76 11.38 5.02
N LYS A 122 -21.60 12.20 5.67
CA LYS A 122 -21.84 13.58 5.28
C LYS A 122 -20.72 14.45 5.86
N VAL A 123 -20.05 15.24 5.02
CA VAL A 123 -18.99 16.14 5.47
C VAL A 123 -19.65 17.33 6.21
N PRO A 124 -19.27 17.60 7.47
CA PRO A 124 -19.83 18.76 8.20
C PRO A 124 -19.38 20.08 7.56
N TYR A 125 -20.21 21.13 7.73
CA TYR A 125 -19.84 22.50 7.40
C TYR A 125 -19.37 23.24 8.66
N VAL A 126 -18.28 24.00 8.52
CA VAL A 126 -17.71 24.87 9.56
C VAL A 126 -17.22 26.15 8.86
N ASP A 127 -17.50 27.33 9.41
CA ASP A 127 -17.03 28.63 8.90
C ASP A 127 -17.33 28.85 7.40
N GLY A 128 -18.47 28.34 6.95
CA GLY A 128 -18.96 28.54 5.58
C GLY A 128 -18.43 27.53 4.54
N GLY A 129 -17.56 26.58 4.93
CA GLY A 129 -16.97 25.54 4.06
C GLY A 129 -17.10 24.14 4.63
N TRP A 130 -16.65 23.15 3.90
CA TRP A 130 -16.50 21.80 4.41
C TRP A 130 -15.47 21.76 5.54
N LYS A 131 -15.74 20.93 6.55
CA LYS A 131 -14.74 20.64 7.59
C LYS A 131 -13.67 19.70 7.02
N TRP A 132 -12.64 20.25 6.40
CA TRP A 132 -11.61 19.49 5.68
C TRP A 132 -10.71 18.62 6.56
N ASN A 133 -10.61 18.93 7.86
CA ASN A 133 -9.95 18.07 8.85
C ASN A 133 -10.92 17.08 9.54
N TYR A 134 -12.05 16.75 8.88
CA TYR A 134 -12.99 15.77 9.38
C TYR A 134 -12.43 14.35 9.24
N THR A 135 -12.32 13.62 10.34
CA THR A 135 -11.76 12.27 10.42
C THR A 135 -12.79 11.15 10.27
N GLY A 136 -13.98 11.49 9.73
CA GLY A 136 -15.03 10.51 9.48
C GLY A 136 -15.81 10.11 10.74
N PRO A 137 -16.81 9.21 10.58
CA PRO A 137 -17.70 8.82 11.67
C PRO A 137 -17.03 7.97 12.74
N ILE A 138 -15.93 7.30 12.42
CA ILE A 138 -15.16 6.43 13.33
C ILE A 138 -13.89 7.11 13.86
N LYS A 139 -13.69 8.40 13.53
CA LYS A 139 -12.52 9.20 13.93
C LYS A 139 -11.17 8.61 13.46
N ASP A 140 -11.11 8.22 12.20
CA ASP A 140 -9.93 7.69 11.54
C ASP A 140 -9.18 8.82 10.78
N ASP A 141 -7.93 9.07 11.11
CA ASP A 141 -7.10 10.11 10.46
C ASP A 141 -6.93 9.84 8.96
N GLU A 142 -6.90 8.58 8.52
CA GLU A 142 -6.83 8.21 7.10
C GLU A 142 -8.06 8.67 6.32
N PHE A 143 -9.21 8.81 6.98
CA PHE A 143 -10.38 9.44 6.37
C PHE A 143 -10.11 10.91 6.03
N GLY A 144 -9.55 11.68 6.98
CA GLY A 144 -9.19 13.09 6.79
C GLY A 144 -8.11 13.27 5.71
N TYR A 145 -7.11 12.41 5.68
CA TYR A 145 -6.08 12.40 4.64
C TYR A 145 -6.68 12.13 3.26
N SER A 146 -7.51 11.10 3.12
CA SER A 146 -8.16 10.77 1.85
C SER A 146 -9.17 11.83 1.41
N LEU A 147 -9.85 12.50 2.36
CA LEU A 147 -10.71 13.66 2.09
C LEU A 147 -9.91 14.76 1.37
N ASN A 148 -8.71 15.06 1.84
CA ASN A 148 -7.83 16.08 1.26
C ASN A 148 -7.03 15.59 0.04
N GLY A 149 -7.02 14.31 -0.26
CA GLY A 149 -6.42 13.73 -1.47
C GLY A 149 -7.26 13.94 -2.74
N HIS A 150 -8.55 14.27 -2.61
CA HIS A 150 -9.51 14.64 -3.66
C HIS A 150 -9.75 13.58 -4.75
N SER A 151 -9.25 12.36 -4.63
CA SER A 151 -9.40 11.32 -5.67
C SER A 151 -10.86 10.98 -6.00
N TYR A 152 -11.77 11.13 -5.03
CA TYR A 152 -13.22 10.90 -5.21
C TYR A 152 -13.87 11.88 -6.20
N LEU A 153 -13.25 13.05 -6.48
CA LEU A 153 -13.79 14.03 -7.44
C LEU A 153 -13.76 13.53 -8.89
N THR A 154 -12.91 12.55 -9.20
CA THR A 154 -12.83 11.98 -10.56
C THR A 154 -14.13 11.29 -10.98
N SER A 155 -14.94 10.86 -10.02
CA SER A 155 -16.28 10.31 -10.26
C SER A 155 -17.20 11.31 -10.98
N LEU A 156 -17.09 12.62 -10.64
CA LEU A 156 -17.88 13.66 -11.27
C LEU A 156 -17.61 13.72 -12.78
N TYR A 157 -16.36 13.59 -13.20
CA TYR A 157 -16.02 13.55 -14.63
C TYR A 157 -16.51 12.26 -15.31
N ALA A 158 -16.30 11.12 -14.68
CA ALA A 158 -16.74 9.84 -15.23
C ALA A 158 -18.27 9.81 -15.45
N THR A 159 -19.05 10.32 -14.48
CA THR A 159 -20.51 10.43 -14.61
C THR A 159 -20.93 11.50 -15.62
N TRP A 160 -20.26 12.68 -15.61
CA TRP A 160 -20.55 13.74 -16.58
C TRP A 160 -20.35 13.30 -18.02
N LYS A 161 -19.30 12.55 -18.31
CA LYS A 161 -19.00 12.04 -19.65
C LYS A 161 -20.14 11.21 -20.24
N ASN A 162 -20.90 10.51 -19.38
CA ASN A 162 -22.02 9.67 -19.80
C ASN A 162 -23.36 10.44 -19.80
N THR A 163 -23.53 11.45 -18.92
CA THR A 163 -24.80 12.12 -18.70
C THR A 163 -24.89 13.52 -19.29
N ASN A 164 -23.76 14.19 -19.53
CA ASN A 164 -23.64 15.62 -19.85
C ASN A 164 -24.35 16.54 -18.82
N ASP A 165 -24.48 16.11 -17.56
CA ASP A 165 -25.10 16.92 -16.51
C ASP A 165 -24.13 17.99 -15.99
N ASN A 166 -24.32 19.22 -16.42
CA ASN A 166 -23.51 20.36 -15.99
C ASN A 166 -23.58 20.68 -14.50
N TYR A 167 -24.49 20.09 -13.75
CA TYR A 167 -24.54 20.24 -12.31
C TYR A 167 -23.36 19.57 -11.62
N LEU A 168 -22.85 18.49 -12.21
CA LEU A 168 -21.63 17.82 -11.74
C LEU A 168 -20.37 18.72 -11.84
N ILE A 169 -20.27 19.49 -12.94
CA ILE A 169 -19.18 20.47 -13.10
C ILE A 169 -19.30 21.60 -12.07
N LYS A 170 -20.53 22.10 -11.84
CA LYS A 170 -20.77 23.13 -10.81
C LYS A 170 -20.42 22.62 -9.41
N THR A 171 -20.70 21.37 -9.12
CA THR A 171 -20.32 20.75 -7.85
C THR A 171 -18.82 20.68 -7.71
N PHE A 172 -18.09 20.28 -8.76
CA PHE A 172 -16.64 20.34 -8.79
C PHE A 172 -16.13 21.75 -8.55
N ASP A 173 -16.64 22.76 -9.28
CA ASP A 173 -16.26 24.17 -9.13
C ASP A 173 -16.45 24.67 -7.68
N GLN A 174 -17.56 24.31 -7.05
CA GLN A 174 -17.85 24.71 -5.67
C GLN A 174 -16.87 24.04 -4.66
N ILE A 175 -16.64 22.75 -4.78
CA ILE A 175 -15.74 22.02 -3.89
C ILE A 175 -14.30 22.54 -4.04
N MET A 176 -13.86 22.83 -5.26
CA MET A 176 -12.52 23.36 -5.53
C MET A 176 -12.36 24.78 -4.98
N LYS A 177 -13.35 25.67 -5.18
CA LYS A 177 -13.34 27.02 -4.61
C LYS A 177 -13.32 26.97 -3.08
N ASP A 178 -14.12 26.10 -2.48
CA ASP A 178 -14.15 25.89 -1.03
C ASP A 178 -12.77 25.58 -0.50
N TRP A 179 -12.14 24.51 -1.03
CA TRP A 179 -10.82 24.10 -0.56
C TRP A 179 -9.76 25.20 -0.73
N VAL A 180 -9.68 25.79 -1.93
CA VAL A 180 -8.65 26.79 -2.24
C VAL A 180 -8.79 28.06 -1.39
N ILE A 181 -10.03 28.50 -1.12
CA ILE A 181 -10.27 29.72 -0.36
C ILE A 181 -9.94 29.53 1.13
N HIS A 182 -10.34 28.40 1.71
CA HIS A 182 -10.15 28.15 3.14
C HIS A 182 -8.75 27.62 3.48
N HIS A 183 -8.04 27.07 2.52
CA HIS A 183 -6.68 26.53 2.73
C HIS A 183 -5.65 27.21 1.81
N PRO A 184 -5.33 28.50 2.06
CA PRO A 184 -4.23 29.18 1.38
C PRO A 184 -2.89 28.50 1.71
N LEU A 185 -1.85 28.81 0.91
CA LEU A 185 -0.49 28.39 1.24
C LEU A 185 -0.14 28.86 2.67
N PRO A 186 0.29 27.95 3.56
CA PRO A 186 0.72 28.31 4.92
C PRO A 186 1.84 29.35 4.91
N GLU A 187 1.89 30.22 5.92
CA GLU A 187 2.97 31.19 6.06
C GLU A 187 4.24 30.51 6.58
N GLU A 188 5.40 31.05 6.19
CA GLU A 188 6.69 30.55 6.65
C GLU A 188 6.78 30.68 8.17
N GLY A 189 6.99 29.56 8.86
CA GLY A 189 7.01 29.50 10.33
C GLY A 189 5.78 28.81 10.95
N ASP A 190 4.75 28.49 10.16
CA ASP A 190 3.66 27.65 10.60
C ASP A 190 4.16 26.22 10.86
N SER A 191 3.46 25.48 11.70
CA SER A 191 3.83 24.11 12.11
C SER A 191 3.90 23.11 10.93
N VAL A 192 3.38 23.48 9.77
CA VAL A 192 3.45 22.73 8.50
C VAL A 192 4.86 22.71 7.91
N TYR A 193 5.67 23.75 8.17
CA TYR A 193 7.05 23.86 7.68
C TYR A 193 8.03 23.08 8.56
N VAL A 194 7.82 21.80 8.74
CA VAL A 194 8.82 20.94 9.36
C VAL A 194 9.92 20.71 8.33
N VAL A 195 11.08 21.35 8.52
CA VAL A 195 12.29 21.03 7.76
C VAL A 195 12.62 19.56 8.01
N LEU A 196 12.40 18.75 7.01
CA LEU A 196 12.65 17.32 7.05
C LEU A 196 14.16 17.09 7.03
N ASP A 197 14.80 17.00 8.21
CA ASP A 197 16.14 16.43 8.30
C ASP A 197 16.04 14.97 7.83
N PRO A 198 16.66 14.56 6.72
CA PRO A 198 16.59 13.19 6.22
C PRO A 198 17.11 12.15 7.21
N ASN A 199 17.79 12.60 8.28
CA ASN A 199 18.32 11.74 9.33
C ASN A 199 17.46 11.73 10.61
N LYS A 200 16.37 12.51 10.68
CA LYS A 200 15.44 12.48 11.82
C LYS A 200 14.20 11.68 11.48
N ARG A 201 13.90 10.70 12.32
CA ARG A 201 12.61 10.00 12.33
C ARG A 201 11.52 11.02 12.66
N ILE A 202 10.64 11.30 11.71
CA ILE A 202 9.53 12.25 11.90
C ILE A 202 8.40 11.50 12.60
N ASP A 203 7.93 12.04 13.72
CA ASP A 203 6.64 11.67 14.27
C ASP A 203 5.55 12.32 13.39
N TYR A 204 4.80 11.51 12.67
CA TYR A 204 3.76 11.96 11.74
C TYR A 204 2.65 12.79 12.42
N ARG A 205 2.56 12.76 13.75
CA ARG A 205 1.61 13.54 14.56
C ARG A 205 1.98 15.01 14.66
N ASP A 206 3.22 15.39 14.33
CA ASP A 206 3.70 16.77 14.38
C ASP A 206 3.57 17.52 13.04
N ILE A 207 3.01 16.88 12.00
CA ILE A 207 2.71 17.56 10.75
C ILE A 207 1.36 18.26 10.93
N GLY A 208 1.40 19.56 11.18
CA GLY A 208 0.28 20.44 11.47
C GLY A 208 -0.95 20.23 10.61
N GLU A 209 -1.34 21.02 9.68
CA GLU A 209 -2.60 20.93 8.96
C GLU A 209 -2.64 19.74 7.98
N VAL A 210 -3.65 18.89 8.11
CA VAL A 210 -3.94 17.72 7.26
C VAL A 210 -4.01 18.10 5.78
N GLU A 211 -4.48 19.30 5.48
CA GLU A 211 -4.76 19.85 4.16
C GLU A 211 -3.48 20.06 3.33
N TRP A 212 -2.36 20.43 3.99
CA TRP A 212 -1.08 20.70 3.34
C TRP A 212 -0.03 19.60 3.52
N ARG A 213 -0.43 18.42 4.02
CA ARG A 213 0.47 17.26 4.05
C ARG A 213 0.94 16.94 2.62
N THR A 214 2.26 16.80 2.43
CA THR A 214 2.87 16.69 1.10
C THR A 214 2.35 15.50 0.30
N LEU A 215 2.05 14.38 0.98
CA LEU A 215 1.47 13.19 0.34
C LEU A 215 0.14 13.51 -0.35
N GLU A 216 -0.77 14.23 0.31
CA GLU A 216 -2.06 14.62 -0.26
C GLU A 216 -1.89 15.66 -1.35
N GLY A 217 -0.94 16.57 -1.22
CA GLY A 217 -0.51 17.46 -2.30
C GLY A 217 -0.08 16.68 -3.55
N GLY A 218 0.74 15.66 -3.37
CA GLY A 218 1.15 14.75 -4.43
C GLY A 218 -0.02 14.00 -5.07
N ARG A 219 -0.98 13.52 -4.27
CA ARG A 219 -2.21 12.88 -4.76
C ARG A 219 -3.07 13.85 -5.57
N ARG A 220 -3.34 15.06 -5.04
CA ARG A 220 -4.11 16.09 -5.76
C ARG A 220 -3.52 16.42 -7.11
N LEU A 221 -2.22 16.73 -7.14
CA LEU A 221 -1.55 17.15 -8.36
C LEU A 221 -1.23 16.00 -9.32
N GLY A 222 -1.10 14.77 -8.83
CA GLY A 222 -0.71 13.62 -9.65
C GLY A 222 -1.86 12.76 -10.17
N ALA A 223 -3.05 12.87 -9.57
CA ALA A 223 -4.15 11.96 -9.88
C ALA A 223 -5.53 12.63 -10.03
N THR A 224 -5.63 13.95 -9.82
CA THR A 224 -6.95 14.60 -9.81
C THR A 224 -6.93 15.99 -10.47
N TRP A 225 -6.19 16.97 -9.91
CA TRP A 225 -6.38 18.37 -10.27
C TRP A 225 -6.03 18.71 -11.72
N PRO A 226 -4.85 18.38 -12.26
CA PRO A 226 -4.56 18.66 -13.67
C PRO A 226 -5.54 17.99 -14.62
N GLN A 227 -5.89 16.74 -14.32
CA GLN A 227 -6.82 15.97 -15.13
C GLN A 227 -8.23 16.59 -15.13
N MET A 228 -8.77 16.92 -13.96
CA MET A 228 -10.09 17.54 -13.82
C MET A 228 -10.13 18.95 -14.40
N PHE A 229 -9.02 19.70 -14.26
CA PHE A 229 -8.87 21.01 -14.89
C PHE A 229 -9.07 20.90 -16.42
N TYR A 230 -8.30 20.00 -17.07
CA TYR A 230 -8.41 19.81 -18.53
C TYR A 230 -9.67 19.09 -18.97
N ALA A 231 -10.32 18.33 -18.08
CA ALA A 231 -11.62 17.74 -18.36
C ALA A 231 -12.73 18.80 -18.46
N PHE A 232 -12.65 19.89 -17.64
CA PHE A 232 -13.74 20.87 -17.50
C PHE A 232 -13.40 22.30 -17.95
N HIS A 233 -12.14 22.63 -18.24
CA HIS A 233 -11.73 24.01 -18.54
C HIS A 233 -12.46 24.66 -19.73
N LYS A 234 -12.98 23.88 -20.66
CA LYS A 234 -13.76 24.37 -21.82
C LYS A 234 -15.22 24.63 -21.49
N GLU A 235 -15.71 24.09 -20.39
CA GLU A 235 -17.14 24.16 -20.01
C GLU A 235 -17.44 25.45 -19.22
N GLU A 236 -18.50 26.16 -19.60
CA GLU A 236 -18.92 27.40 -18.91
C GLU A 236 -19.33 27.16 -17.45
N SER A 237 -19.77 25.94 -17.14
CA SER A 237 -20.13 25.54 -15.78
C SER A 237 -18.95 25.42 -14.81
N PHE A 238 -17.71 25.35 -15.32
CA PHE A 238 -16.51 25.58 -14.54
C PHE A 238 -16.20 27.08 -14.62
N SER A 239 -16.43 27.79 -13.52
CA SER A 239 -16.40 29.27 -13.48
C SER A 239 -15.03 29.85 -13.76
N ASP A 240 -14.99 31.11 -14.26
CA ASP A 240 -13.70 31.83 -14.44
C ASP A 240 -12.98 32.00 -13.10
N ALA A 241 -13.69 32.23 -12.01
CA ALA A 241 -13.13 32.29 -10.68
C ALA A 241 -12.53 30.94 -10.25
N GLY A 242 -13.22 29.81 -10.54
CA GLY A 242 -12.72 28.47 -10.26
C GLY A 242 -11.45 28.14 -11.01
N ILE A 243 -11.38 28.47 -12.32
CA ILE A 243 -10.17 28.35 -13.14
C ILE A 243 -9.00 29.11 -12.53
N LEU A 244 -9.19 30.40 -12.19
CA LEU A 244 -8.14 31.24 -11.65
C LEU A 244 -7.65 30.78 -10.27
N LEU A 245 -8.57 30.41 -9.37
CA LEU A 245 -8.25 29.90 -8.05
C LEU A 245 -7.47 28.58 -8.13
N MET A 246 -7.89 27.71 -9.03
CA MET A 246 -7.24 26.41 -9.21
C MET A 246 -5.82 26.58 -9.76
N LEU A 247 -5.61 27.48 -10.74
CA LEU A 247 -4.27 27.80 -11.27
C LEU A 247 -3.35 28.37 -10.18
N THR A 248 -3.87 29.27 -9.34
CA THR A 248 -3.10 29.83 -8.22
C THR A 248 -2.64 28.71 -7.27
N SER A 249 -3.58 27.88 -6.85
CA SER A 249 -3.28 26.82 -5.88
C SER A 249 -2.40 25.70 -6.46
N ILE A 250 -2.50 25.40 -7.77
CA ILE A 250 -1.59 24.46 -8.45
C ILE A 250 -0.14 24.95 -8.35
N ALA A 251 0.10 26.23 -8.60
CA ALA A 251 1.45 26.80 -8.48
C ALA A 251 1.97 26.76 -7.03
N ASP A 252 1.11 27.13 -6.07
CA ASP A 252 1.44 27.09 -4.63
C ASP A 252 1.82 25.67 -4.20
N GLN A 253 0.99 24.67 -4.53
CA GLN A 253 1.24 23.28 -4.19
C GLN A 253 2.48 22.71 -4.89
N ALA A 254 2.73 23.05 -6.17
CA ALA A 254 3.92 22.61 -6.89
C ALA A 254 5.20 23.17 -6.24
N ASN A 255 5.21 24.48 -5.88
CA ASN A 255 6.32 25.09 -5.16
C ASN A 255 6.51 24.45 -3.78
N PHE A 256 5.43 24.17 -3.07
CA PHE A 256 5.46 23.51 -1.76
C PHE A 256 6.05 22.10 -1.86
N LEU A 257 5.58 21.26 -2.78
CA LEU A 257 6.15 19.94 -3.01
C LEU A 257 7.62 19.99 -3.43
N ARG A 258 7.98 20.95 -4.31
CA ARG A 258 9.37 21.14 -4.75
C ARG A 258 10.32 21.39 -3.59
N GLN A 259 9.86 22.04 -2.54
CA GLN A 259 10.65 22.44 -1.38
C GLN A 259 10.59 21.42 -0.23
N TYR A 260 9.41 20.82 0.05
CA TYR A 260 9.14 20.09 1.30
C TYR A 260 8.82 18.60 1.12
N HIS A 261 8.96 18.02 -0.08
CA HIS A 261 8.72 16.59 -0.29
C HIS A 261 9.65 15.71 0.54
N LYS A 262 9.25 14.46 0.76
CA LYS A 262 10.09 13.46 1.46
C LYS A 262 11.12 12.82 0.53
N PHE A 263 12.12 12.17 1.13
CA PHE A 263 13.13 11.38 0.43
C PHE A 263 13.14 9.93 0.94
N GLY A 264 13.37 8.98 0.04
CA GLY A 264 13.59 7.57 0.38
C GLY A 264 12.37 6.84 0.92
N HIS A 265 11.17 7.29 0.58
CA HIS A 265 9.91 6.76 1.07
C HIS A 265 8.90 6.64 -0.07
N ASN A 266 7.90 5.76 0.06
CA ASN A 266 6.84 5.63 -0.94
C ASN A 266 6.09 6.97 -1.19
N TRP A 267 6.01 7.86 -0.20
CA TRP A 267 5.45 9.20 -0.36
C TRP A 267 6.15 10.01 -1.44
N THR A 268 7.50 9.93 -1.50
CA THR A 268 8.30 10.61 -2.54
C THR A 268 7.79 10.28 -3.93
N THR A 269 7.37 9.04 -4.17
CA THR A 269 6.86 8.62 -5.49
C THR A 269 5.55 9.32 -5.85
N MET A 270 4.66 9.55 -4.87
CA MET A 270 3.39 10.26 -5.09
C MET A 270 3.61 11.75 -5.25
N GLU A 271 4.46 12.35 -4.41
CA GLU A 271 4.80 13.76 -4.43
C GLU A 271 5.45 14.16 -5.76
N MET A 272 6.41 13.36 -6.23
CA MET A 272 7.09 13.59 -7.51
C MET A 272 6.21 13.29 -8.72
N ASN A 273 5.29 12.33 -8.64
CA ASN A 273 4.29 12.13 -9.71
C ASN A 273 3.41 13.38 -9.86
N GLY A 274 2.99 14.01 -8.76
CA GLY A 274 2.22 15.26 -8.79
C GLY A 274 3.02 16.41 -9.38
N LEU A 275 4.23 16.60 -8.91
CA LEU A 275 5.12 17.68 -9.38
C LEU A 275 5.45 17.52 -10.87
N ALA A 276 5.76 16.31 -11.32
CA ALA A 276 6.02 16.00 -12.73
C ALA A 276 4.82 16.32 -13.62
N LEU A 277 3.63 15.85 -13.24
CA LEU A 277 2.42 16.06 -14.04
C LEU A 277 2.08 17.54 -14.18
N VAL A 278 2.20 18.33 -13.10
CA VAL A 278 1.98 19.77 -13.16
C VAL A 278 3.00 20.45 -14.08
N GLY A 279 4.29 20.16 -13.93
CA GLY A 279 5.33 20.73 -14.79
C GLY A 279 5.13 20.42 -16.28
N LEU A 280 4.64 19.22 -16.60
CA LEU A 280 4.35 18.82 -17.98
C LEU A 280 3.03 19.39 -18.52
N SER A 281 2.01 19.53 -17.66
CA SER A 281 0.66 19.93 -18.08
C SER A 281 0.40 21.42 -18.05
N PHE A 282 1.24 22.23 -17.36
CA PHE A 282 1.11 23.69 -17.28
C PHE A 282 2.42 24.39 -17.62
N PRO A 283 2.93 24.28 -18.87
CA PRO A 283 4.21 24.88 -19.27
C PRO A 283 4.18 26.41 -19.32
N GLU A 284 3.02 27.02 -19.07
CA GLU A 284 2.85 28.47 -18.89
C GLU A 284 3.49 28.99 -17.59
N PHE A 285 3.68 28.13 -16.58
CA PHE A 285 4.39 28.54 -15.38
C PHE A 285 5.89 28.65 -15.62
N SER A 286 6.49 29.70 -15.09
CA SER A 286 7.94 29.98 -15.26
C SER A 286 8.84 28.87 -14.69
N LYS A 287 8.34 28.13 -13.70
CA LYS A 287 9.04 27.00 -13.05
C LYS A 287 8.64 25.61 -13.59
N ALA A 288 7.80 25.54 -14.61
CA ALA A 288 7.26 24.27 -15.08
C ALA A 288 8.34 23.24 -15.48
N GLU A 289 9.37 23.70 -16.22
CA GLU A 289 10.51 22.84 -16.61
C GLU A 289 11.36 22.41 -15.40
N ASP A 290 11.56 23.28 -14.40
CA ASP A 290 12.25 22.91 -13.13
C ASP A 290 11.43 21.85 -12.38
N TRP A 291 10.12 22.01 -12.25
CA TRP A 291 9.26 21.02 -11.58
C TRP A 291 9.32 19.66 -12.25
N ALA A 292 9.18 19.60 -13.57
CA ALA A 292 9.20 18.35 -14.32
C ALA A 292 10.57 17.67 -14.27
N SER A 293 11.64 18.40 -14.56
CA SER A 293 13.00 17.85 -14.60
C SER A 293 13.50 17.43 -13.22
N TYR A 294 13.19 18.23 -12.18
CA TYR A 294 13.49 17.86 -10.81
C TYR A 294 12.78 16.58 -10.38
N ALA A 295 11.49 16.50 -10.64
CA ALA A 295 10.71 15.30 -10.30
C ALA A 295 11.26 14.05 -10.99
N LEU A 296 11.63 14.14 -12.27
CA LEU A 296 12.23 13.00 -12.99
C LEU A 296 13.60 12.61 -12.40
N ASN A 297 14.43 13.58 -12.04
CA ASN A 297 15.74 13.32 -11.42
C ASN A 297 15.59 12.63 -10.06
N VAL A 298 14.67 13.10 -9.22
CA VAL A 298 14.36 12.46 -7.94
C VAL A 298 13.83 11.04 -8.17
N MET A 299 12.85 10.86 -9.07
CA MET A 299 12.28 9.54 -9.35
C MET A 299 13.31 8.57 -9.93
N SER A 300 14.25 9.05 -10.76
CA SER A 300 15.35 8.24 -11.29
C SER A 300 16.34 7.79 -10.19
N THR A 301 16.50 8.59 -9.15
CA THR A 301 17.28 8.23 -7.96
C THR A 301 16.51 7.25 -7.08
N GLU A 302 15.25 7.56 -6.81
CA GLU A 302 14.40 6.78 -5.90
C GLU A 302 14.07 5.38 -6.43
N ILE A 303 13.88 5.20 -7.75
CA ILE A 303 13.63 3.87 -8.31
C ILE A 303 14.83 2.91 -8.10
N ASN A 304 16.06 3.44 -8.11
CA ASN A 304 17.24 2.66 -7.81
C ASN A 304 17.49 2.47 -6.30
N ARG A 305 16.99 3.39 -5.47
CA ARG A 305 17.13 3.34 -4.02
C ARG A 305 16.07 2.45 -3.37
N GLN A 306 14.82 2.54 -3.84
CA GLN A 306 13.67 1.88 -3.25
C GLN A 306 13.35 0.52 -3.88
N VAL A 307 14.00 0.14 -4.99
CA VAL A 307 13.72 -1.12 -5.69
C VAL A 307 14.99 -1.92 -5.81
N TYR A 308 14.99 -3.11 -5.24
CA TYR A 308 16.08 -4.06 -5.39
C TYR A 308 16.31 -4.47 -6.86
N PRO A 309 17.52 -4.94 -7.21
CA PRO A 309 17.80 -5.41 -8.58
C PRO A 309 16.84 -6.49 -9.09
N ASP A 310 16.31 -7.32 -8.22
CA ASP A 310 15.32 -8.37 -8.52
C ASP A 310 13.86 -7.85 -8.65
N GLY A 311 13.67 -6.54 -8.50
CA GLY A 311 12.42 -5.86 -8.79
C GLY A 311 11.49 -5.64 -7.60
N LEU A 312 11.80 -6.16 -6.41
CA LEU A 312 10.97 -5.90 -5.25
C LEU A 312 11.33 -4.57 -4.58
N GLN A 313 10.30 -3.82 -4.19
CA GLN A 313 10.46 -2.57 -3.46
C GLN A 313 10.87 -2.85 -2.00
N THR A 314 11.76 -2.02 -1.45
CA THR A 314 12.48 -2.26 -0.18
C THR A 314 11.59 -2.29 1.07
N GLU A 315 10.31 -1.94 0.96
CA GLU A 315 9.34 -2.15 2.03
C GLU A 315 8.85 -3.60 2.12
N LEU A 316 9.18 -4.45 1.16
CA LEU A 316 8.92 -5.89 1.11
C LEU A 316 7.43 -6.29 1.28
N SER A 317 6.51 -5.38 0.97
CA SER A 317 5.07 -5.65 0.93
C SER A 317 4.60 -5.64 -0.52
N THR A 318 3.88 -6.68 -0.95
CA THR A 318 3.37 -6.75 -2.34
C THR A 318 2.34 -5.65 -2.63
N LYS A 319 1.60 -5.18 -1.64
CA LYS A 319 0.68 -4.03 -1.77
C LYS A 319 1.44 -2.73 -2.00
N THR A 320 2.47 -2.45 -1.21
CA THR A 320 3.27 -1.22 -1.36
C THR A 320 4.13 -1.25 -2.61
N GLN A 321 4.59 -2.44 -3.05
CA GLN A 321 5.17 -2.67 -4.37
C GLN A 321 4.29 -2.09 -5.48
N TRP A 322 2.99 -2.43 -5.49
CA TRP A 322 2.07 -1.92 -6.49
C TRP A 322 1.87 -0.42 -6.39
N VAL A 323 1.79 0.13 -5.18
CA VAL A 323 1.65 1.59 -4.96
C VAL A 323 2.84 2.35 -5.53
N ALA A 324 4.07 1.91 -5.26
CA ALA A 324 5.29 2.53 -5.77
C ALA A 324 5.42 2.35 -7.29
N LEU A 325 5.21 1.13 -7.79
CA LEU A 325 5.27 0.79 -9.22
C LEU A 325 4.36 1.69 -10.06
N ARG A 326 3.09 1.85 -9.66
CA ARG A 326 2.15 2.73 -10.35
C ARG A 326 2.67 4.17 -10.48
N ARG A 327 3.35 4.69 -9.47
CA ARG A 327 3.86 6.06 -9.48
C ARG A 327 5.11 6.20 -10.34
N PHE A 328 6.03 5.24 -10.26
CA PHE A 328 7.16 5.19 -11.19
C PHE A 328 6.68 5.09 -12.64
N GLU A 329 5.74 4.21 -12.92
CA GLU A 329 5.17 4.04 -14.25
C GLU A 329 4.37 5.27 -14.71
N SER A 330 3.60 5.91 -13.82
CA SER A 330 2.84 7.13 -14.14
C SER A 330 3.75 8.27 -14.57
N VAL A 331 4.88 8.47 -13.86
CA VAL A 331 5.86 9.48 -14.27
C VAL A 331 6.40 9.18 -15.67
N ALA A 332 6.84 7.94 -15.92
CA ALA A 332 7.33 7.55 -17.26
C ALA A 332 6.27 7.79 -18.35
N ASN A 333 5.03 7.35 -18.10
CA ASN A 333 3.93 7.51 -19.06
C ASN A 333 3.60 9.01 -19.30
N ASN A 334 3.63 9.85 -18.27
CA ASN A 334 3.37 11.28 -18.38
C ASN A 334 4.44 11.97 -19.24
N PHE A 335 5.73 11.64 -19.05
CA PHE A 335 6.82 12.16 -19.89
C PHE A 335 6.65 11.72 -21.34
N ILE A 336 6.39 10.42 -21.60
CA ILE A 336 6.16 9.89 -22.96
C ILE A 336 4.96 10.59 -23.63
N LYS A 337 3.84 10.78 -22.90
CA LYS A 337 2.65 11.48 -23.44
C LYS A 337 2.90 12.97 -23.70
N ALA A 338 3.87 13.57 -23.03
CA ALA A 338 4.32 14.94 -23.23
C ALA A 338 5.46 15.04 -24.28
N ASP A 339 5.72 13.99 -25.06
CA ASP A 339 6.82 13.89 -26.04
C ASP A 339 8.21 14.15 -25.44
N LYS A 340 8.42 13.69 -24.18
CA LYS A 340 9.71 13.76 -23.47
C LYS A 340 10.30 12.36 -23.30
N GLU A 341 11.62 12.27 -23.26
CA GLU A 341 12.35 11.01 -23.15
C GLU A 341 12.42 10.49 -21.70
N ILE A 342 12.38 9.16 -21.57
CA ILE A 342 12.67 8.41 -20.35
C ILE A 342 13.83 7.46 -20.63
N SER A 343 14.78 7.34 -19.69
CA SER A 343 15.90 6.43 -19.87
C SER A 343 15.46 4.95 -19.87
N GLN A 344 16.14 4.14 -20.69
CA GLN A 344 15.88 2.70 -20.74
C GLN A 344 16.11 2.04 -19.36
N ALA A 345 17.12 2.45 -18.61
CA ALA A 345 17.39 1.93 -17.27
C ALA A 345 16.21 2.16 -16.28
N TYR A 346 15.47 3.26 -16.43
CA TYR A 346 14.28 3.51 -15.64
C TYR A 346 13.15 2.52 -16.03
N MET A 347 12.96 2.29 -17.32
CA MET A 347 11.97 1.34 -17.85
C MET A 347 12.30 -0.11 -17.48
N ASP A 348 13.58 -0.49 -17.53
CA ASP A 348 14.05 -1.83 -17.14
C ASP A 348 13.75 -2.12 -15.66
N ARG A 349 13.83 -1.08 -14.80
CA ARG A 349 13.51 -1.22 -13.38
C ARG A 349 11.99 -1.39 -13.17
N ILE A 350 11.16 -0.68 -13.92
CA ILE A 350 9.70 -0.89 -13.93
C ILE A 350 9.37 -2.31 -14.40
N GLU A 351 10.02 -2.79 -15.45
CA GLU A 351 9.85 -4.17 -15.94
C GLU A 351 10.20 -5.20 -14.85
N ALA A 352 11.32 -5.00 -14.14
CA ALA A 352 11.70 -5.87 -13.03
C ALA A 352 10.65 -5.88 -11.90
N MET A 353 10.03 -4.72 -11.61
CA MET A 353 8.96 -4.63 -10.61
C MET A 353 7.71 -5.44 -11.03
N TYR A 354 7.34 -5.42 -12.30
CA TYR A 354 6.26 -6.25 -12.84
C TYR A 354 6.64 -7.73 -12.87
N ASN A 355 7.92 -8.05 -13.12
CA ASN A 355 8.41 -9.42 -13.08
C ASN A 355 8.19 -10.06 -11.70
N TYR A 356 8.46 -9.31 -10.61
CA TYR A 356 8.11 -9.78 -9.27
C TYR A 356 6.61 -10.06 -9.14
N LEU A 357 5.73 -9.12 -9.53
CA LEU A 357 4.27 -9.30 -9.42
C LEU A 357 3.78 -10.52 -10.21
N ALA A 358 4.31 -10.76 -11.40
CA ALA A 358 3.94 -11.92 -12.23
C ALA A 358 4.32 -13.23 -11.55
N TYR A 359 5.56 -13.35 -11.07
CA TYR A 359 6.09 -14.60 -10.55
C TYR A 359 5.79 -14.87 -9.08
N CYS A 360 5.48 -13.84 -8.26
CA CYS A 360 5.00 -14.04 -6.89
C CYS A 360 3.52 -14.44 -6.83
N MET A 361 2.78 -14.24 -7.92
CA MET A 361 1.35 -14.50 -8.00
C MET A 361 1.03 -15.95 -7.61
N ARG A 362 0.06 -16.10 -6.72
CA ARG A 362 -0.43 -17.41 -6.25
C ARG A 362 -1.20 -18.13 -7.37
N PRO A 363 -1.40 -19.43 -7.29
CA PRO A 363 -2.13 -20.18 -8.32
C PRO A 363 -3.56 -19.67 -8.57
N ASP A 364 -4.19 -19.06 -7.57
CA ASP A 364 -5.53 -18.47 -7.66
C ASP A 364 -5.53 -17.03 -8.26
N GLY A 365 -4.37 -16.52 -8.66
CA GLY A 365 -4.20 -15.20 -9.28
C GLY A 365 -4.02 -14.03 -8.31
N HIS A 366 -4.11 -14.29 -7.00
CA HIS A 366 -3.96 -13.24 -6.00
C HIS A 366 -2.49 -13.06 -5.58
N GLN A 367 -2.18 -11.88 -5.04
CA GLN A 367 -0.87 -11.61 -4.45
C GLN A 367 -0.68 -12.33 -3.10
N PRO A 368 0.58 -12.59 -2.68
CA PRO A 368 0.89 -12.97 -1.30
C PRO A 368 0.40 -11.90 -0.32
N LEU A 369 0.12 -12.32 0.91
CA LEU A 369 -0.31 -11.42 2.00
C LEU A 369 0.86 -10.93 2.87
N ASN A 370 2.09 -11.07 2.39
CA ASN A 370 3.30 -10.69 3.11
C ASN A 370 3.26 -9.22 3.54
N SER A 371 3.66 -8.97 4.78
CA SER A 371 3.68 -7.63 5.37
C SER A 371 2.31 -6.91 5.24
N ASP A 372 2.26 -5.60 5.05
CA ASP A 372 1.02 -4.83 4.90
C ASP A 372 0.33 -5.06 3.54
N SER A 373 0.03 -6.31 3.19
CA SER A 373 -0.64 -6.65 1.94
C SER A 373 -2.10 -7.04 2.12
N ASP A 374 -2.92 -6.79 1.10
CA ASP A 374 -4.32 -7.23 0.97
C ASP A 374 -4.40 -8.36 -0.06
N ARG A 375 -5.51 -9.10 -0.08
CA ARG A 375 -5.73 -10.19 -1.05
C ARG A 375 -6.28 -9.62 -2.37
N GLU A 376 -5.40 -9.04 -3.20
CA GLU A 376 -5.76 -8.48 -4.49
C GLU A 376 -5.44 -9.43 -5.65
N ASP A 377 -6.33 -9.50 -6.64
CA ASP A 377 -6.09 -10.22 -7.91
C ASP A 377 -5.11 -9.42 -8.77
N LEU A 378 -4.00 -10.05 -9.17
CA LEU A 378 -2.94 -9.43 -9.97
C LEU A 378 -3.11 -9.65 -11.47
N ARG A 379 -4.00 -10.55 -11.92
CA ARG A 379 -4.05 -11.03 -13.30
C ARG A 379 -4.21 -9.91 -14.31
N GLU A 380 -5.20 -9.04 -14.11
CA GLU A 380 -5.45 -7.94 -15.03
C GLU A 380 -4.23 -7.01 -15.17
N ARG A 381 -3.61 -6.67 -14.05
CA ARG A 381 -2.42 -5.79 -14.00
C ARG A 381 -1.24 -6.44 -14.74
N VAL A 382 -1.01 -7.72 -14.50
CA VAL A 382 0.06 -8.49 -15.15
C VAL A 382 -0.20 -8.65 -16.64
N LEU A 383 -1.45 -8.89 -17.07
CA LEU A 383 -1.81 -8.99 -18.49
C LEU A 383 -1.61 -7.67 -19.26
N ILE A 384 -1.95 -6.54 -18.64
CA ILE A 384 -1.69 -5.21 -19.22
C ILE A 384 -0.17 -5.00 -19.37
N ALA A 385 0.60 -5.34 -18.34
CA ALA A 385 2.06 -5.23 -18.38
C ALA A 385 2.71 -6.20 -19.37
N ALA A 386 2.23 -7.44 -19.44
CA ALA A 386 2.69 -8.45 -20.41
C ALA A 386 2.62 -7.93 -21.85
N LYS A 387 1.50 -7.30 -22.20
CA LYS A 387 1.33 -6.67 -23.51
C LYS A 387 2.27 -5.47 -23.69
N LYS A 388 2.41 -4.61 -22.69
CA LYS A 388 3.24 -3.40 -22.73
C LYS A 388 4.74 -3.72 -22.92
N PHE A 389 5.23 -4.72 -22.20
CA PHE A 389 6.65 -5.13 -22.20
C PHE A 389 6.96 -6.29 -23.14
N ASN A 390 5.98 -6.75 -23.92
CA ASN A 390 6.12 -7.92 -24.81
C ASN A 390 6.63 -9.15 -24.07
N ARG A 391 5.98 -9.50 -22.96
CA ARG A 391 6.31 -10.60 -22.05
C ARG A 391 5.22 -11.69 -22.11
N PRO A 392 5.24 -12.58 -23.11
CA PRO A 392 4.27 -13.67 -23.25
C PRO A 392 4.36 -14.69 -22.10
N ASP A 393 5.48 -14.79 -21.41
CA ASP A 393 5.66 -15.57 -20.19
C ASP A 393 4.80 -15.05 -19.03
N TRP A 394 4.67 -13.74 -18.85
CA TRP A 394 3.76 -13.18 -17.85
C TRP A 394 2.28 -13.42 -18.19
N GLU A 395 1.93 -13.37 -19.47
CA GLU A 395 0.59 -13.74 -19.94
C GLU A 395 0.29 -15.20 -19.61
N TRP A 396 1.24 -16.10 -19.83
CA TRP A 396 1.12 -17.52 -19.44
C TRP A 396 0.83 -17.69 -17.96
N VAL A 397 1.60 -17.04 -17.10
CA VAL A 397 1.42 -17.10 -15.65
C VAL A 397 0.05 -16.56 -15.23
N ALA A 398 -0.32 -15.37 -15.73
CA ALA A 398 -1.58 -14.71 -15.36
C ALA A 398 -2.83 -15.44 -15.87
N THR A 399 -2.71 -16.27 -16.92
CA THR A 399 -3.81 -17.07 -17.48
C THR A 399 -3.80 -18.53 -17.05
N ASN A 400 -2.94 -18.89 -16.09
CA ASN A 400 -2.75 -20.29 -15.67
C ASN A 400 -2.44 -21.23 -16.83
N GLY A 401 -1.68 -20.75 -17.82
CA GLY A 401 -1.26 -21.52 -18.99
C GLY A 401 -2.25 -21.56 -20.17
N ALA A 402 -3.32 -20.76 -20.11
CA ALA A 402 -4.31 -20.73 -21.18
C ALA A 402 -3.91 -19.90 -22.40
N SER A 403 -3.01 -18.93 -22.24
CA SER A 403 -2.51 -18.02 -23.28
C SER A 403 -1.08 -17.59 -22.98
N GLY A 404 -0.36 -17.10 -23.99
CA GLY A 404 1.03 -16.71 -23.88
C GLY A 404 2.01 -17.84 -24.17
N GLU A 405 3.24 -17.75 -23.67
CA GLU A 405 4.29 -18.74 -23.85
C GLU A 405 4.78 -19.24 -22.47
N LYS A 406 4.89 -20.56 -22.31
CA LYS A 406 5.38 -21.15 -21.07
C LYS A 406 6.77 -20.56 -20.73
N PRO A 407 6.96 -20.04 -19.50
CA PRO A 407 8.27 -19.58 -19.05
C PRO A 407 9.36 -20.63 -19.29
N ALA A 408 10.51 -20.18 -19.77
CA ALA A 408 11.64 -21.07 -20.05
C ALA A 408 12.31 -21.60 -18.75
N GLN A 409 12.20 -20.83 -17.66
CA GLN A 409 12.67 -21.23 -16.34
C GLN A 409 11.72 -22.22 -15.67
N GLU A 410 12.26 -22.97 -14.71
CA GLU A 410 11.46 -23.79 -13.82
C GLU A 410 10.44 -22.95 -13.06
N PRO A 411 9.30 -23.53 -12.62
CA PRO A 411 8.24 -22.77 -11.95
C PRO A 411 8.64 -22.11 -10.64
N SER A 412 9.54 -22.73 -9.88
CA SER A 412 10.09 -22.18 -8.64
C SER A 412 11.08 -21.07 -8.90
N LEU A 413 11.11 -20.03 -8.08
CA LEU A 413 11.96 -18.85 -8.25
C LEU A 413 12.35 -18.27 -6.89
N THR A 414 13.55 -17.75 -6.80
CA THR A 414 14.02 -16.97 -5.66
C THR A 414 14.25 -15.52 -6.08
N PHE A 415 13.82 -14.57 -5.24
CA PHE A 415 14.17 -13.16 -5.32
C PHE A 415 15.28 -12.90 -4.29
N PRO A 416 16.55 -12.96 -4.70
CA PRO A 416 17.66 -13.09 -3.76
C PRO A 416 17.95 -11.80 -2.98
N TRP A 417 17.67 -10.62 -3.52
CA TRP A 417 17.80 -9.36 -2.79
C TRP A 417 16.67 -9.17 -1.78
N ALA A 418 15.47 -9.55 -2.16
CA ALA A 418 14.32 -9.49 -1.27
C ALA A 418 14.34 -10.61 -0.21
N GLY A 419 15.05 -11.70 -0.47
CA GLY A 419 15.06 -12.89 0.38
C GLY A 419 13.73 -13.64 0.38
N ILE A 420 13.10 -13.73 -0.79
CA ILE A 420 11.84 -14.44 -0.97
C ILE A 420 12.06 -15.65 -1.85
N HIS A 421 11.70 -16.84 -1.34
CA HIS A 421 11.79 -18.11 -2.07
C HIS A 421 10.38 -18.64 -2.35
N ILE A 422 10.04 -18.73 -3.63
CA ILE A 422 8.75 -19.26 -4.10
C ILE A 422 8.98 -20.62 -4.71
N THR A 423 8.32 -21.64 -4.14
CA THR A 423 8.32 -22.96 -4.73
C THR A 423 6.99 -23.27 -5.38
N ARG A 424 7.00 -23.96 -6.51
CA ARG A 424 5.79 -24.43 -7.19
C ARG A 424 6.10 -25.57 -8.15
N ASN A 425 5.08 -26.40 -8.42
CA ASN A 425 5.21 -27.51 -9.39
C ASN A 425 4.58 -27.20 -10.76
N GLY A 426 4.00 -26.04 -10.94
CA GLY A 426 3.35 -25.67 -12.19
C GLY A 426 2.73 -24.29 -12.17
N TRP A 427 2.05 -23.96 -13.26
CA TRP A 427 1.44 -22.67 -13.48
C TRP A 427 -0.10 -22.70 -13.45
N ASP A 428 -0.70 -23.90 -13.31
CA ASP A 428 -2.15 -24.04 -13.26
C ASP A 428 -2.71 -23.66 -11.89
N ALA A 429 -4.03 -23.49 -11.82
CA ALA A 429 -4.73 -23.05 -10.62
C ALA A 429 -4.68 -24.06 -9.46
N ASN A 430 -4.31 -25.33 -9.71
CA ASN A 430 -4.19 -26.37 -8.69
C ASN A 430 -2.74 -26.65 -8.28
N ALA A 431 -1.79 -25.89 -8.83
CA ALA A 431 -0.38 -26.09 -8.53
C ALA A 431 -0.10 -25.98 -7.02
N HIS A 432 0.89 -26.74 -6.56
CA HIS A 432 1.52 -26.47 -5.28
C HIS A 432 2.24 -25.12 -5.34
N TRP A 433 2.19 -24.36 -4.27
CA TRP A 433 2.85 -23.10 -4.15
C TRP A 433 3.23 -22.83 -2.70
N SER A 434 4.42 -22.29 -2.47
CA SER A 434 4.79 -21.75 -1.17
C SER A 434 5.55 -20.45 -1.30
N PHE A 435 5.47 -19.62 -0.26
CA PHE A 435 6.18 -18.37 -0.11
C PHE A 435 6.95 -18.42 1.21
N PHE A 436 8.27 -18.42 1.12
CA PHE A 436 9.16 -18.43 2.27
C PHE A 436 9.92 -17.11 2.32
N ASP A 437 9.72 -16.35 3.39
CA ASP A 437 10.45 -15.12 3.69
C ASP A 437 11.69 -15.46 4.54
N PHE A 438 12.90 -15.30 3.97
CA PHE A 438 14.15 -15.60 4.65
C PHE A 438 15.20 -14.48 4.50
N GLY A 439 14.76 -13.31 4.05
CA GLY A 439 15.56 -12.12 3.80
C GLY A 439 15.71 -11.17 4.96
N ALA A 440 16.09 -9.94 4.63
CA ALA A 440 16.15 -8.83 5.57
C ALA A 440 14.73 -8.34 5.91
N TYR A 441 14.59 -7.65 7.05
CA TYR A 441 13.30 -7.14 7.51
C TYR A 441 12.64 -6.13 6.54
N GLY A 442 13.42 -5.21 5.90
CA GLY A 442 12.92 -4.16 5.02
C GLY A 442 12.80 -2.79 5.70
N THR A 443 12.19 -1.80 5.02
CA THR A 443 12.26 -0.39 5.43
C THR A 443 10.97 0.23 5.96
N GLY A 444 9.82 -0.37 5.76
CA GLY A 444 8.51 0.11 6.23
C GLY A 444 7.43 -0.91 5.90
N HIS A 445 6.28 -0.82 6.55
CA HIS A 445 5.15 -1.75 6.34
C HIS A 445 5.41 -3.22 6.68
N GLN A 446 6.58 -3.56 7.24
CA GLN A 446 6.96 -4.92 7.58
C GLN A 446 6.28 -5.43 8.83
N HIS A 447 6.23 -6.76 8.88
CA HIS A 447 5.86 -7.53 10.05
C HIS A 447 7.10 -8.20 10.66
N ARG A 448 7.04 -8.61 11.91
CA ARG A 448 8.08 -9.38 12.60
C ARG A 448 7.87 -10.86 12.36
N ASP A 449 8.13 -11.29 11.13
CA ASP A 449 7.74 -12.58 10.58
C ASP A 449 8.83 -13.28 9.76
N LYS A 450 10.09 -12.89 9.93
CA LYS A 450 11.20 -13.54 9.23
C LYS A 450 11.18 -15.05 9.46
N LEU A 451 11.40 -15.82 8.41
CA LEU A 451 11.24 -17.27 8.33
C LEU A 451 9.78 -17.75 8.24
N HIS A 452 8.83 -16.86 7.94
CA HIS A 452 7.44 -17.21 7.66
C HIS A 452 7.33 -18.08 6.40
N LEU A 453 6.41 -19.07 6.45
CA LEU A 453 6.08 -19.93 5.32
C LEU A 453 4.57 -19.95 5.10
N SER A 454 4.11 -19.51 3.93
CA SER A 454 2.75 -19.74 3.43
C SER A 454 2.73 -20.91 2.45
N VAL A 455 1.65 -21.68 2.42
CA VAL A 455 1.49 -22.87 1.56
C VAL A 455 0.10 -22.91 0.95
N SER A 456 0.04 -23.14 -0.35
CA SER A 456 -1.19 -23.41 -1.11
C SER A 456 -1.03 -24.67 -1.96
N ALA A 457 -2.09 -25.44 -2.14
CA ALA A 457 -2.11 -26.58 -3.04
C ALA A 457 -3.55 -26.90 -3.49
N PHE A 458 -3.69 -27.45 -4.68
CA PHE A 458 -4.97 -27.91 -5.23
C PHE A 458 -6.04 -26.81 -5.29
N GLY A 459 -5.62 -25.55 -5.53
CA GLY A 459 -6.51 -24.39 -5.65
C GLY A 459 -6.97 -23.79 -4.31
N LYS A 460 -6.35 -24.17 -3.21
CA LYS A 460 -6.68 -23.65 -1.86
C LYS A 460 -5.44 -23.24 -1.07
N ASP A 461 -5.63 -22.20 -0.27
CA ASP A 461 -4.68 -21.85 0.78
C ASP A 461 -4.78 -22.87 1.92
N LEU A 462 -3.64 -23.32 2.39
CA LEU A 462 -3.53 -24.31 3.46
C LEU A 462 -2.90 -23.71 4.72
N LEU A 463 -1.73 -23.05 4.56
CA LEU A 463 -1.11 -22.22 5.59
C LEU A 463 -1.04 -20.79 5.07
N ILE A 464 -1.46 -19.85 5.88
CA ILE A 464 -1.64 -18.44 5.49
C ILE A 464 -0.77 -17.51 6.30
N ASP A 465 -0.54 -16.32 5.74
CA ASP A 465 -0.13 -15.12 6.44
C ASP A 465 -1.35 -14.44 7.06
N GLY A 466 -1.19 -13.79 8.20
CA GLY A 466 -2.27 -13.11 8.91
C GLY A 466 -2.88 -11.92 8.15
N GLY A 467 -2.10 -11.27 7.28
CA GLY A 467 -2.46 -10.00 6.64
C GLY A 467 -2.26 -8.80 7.58
N ARG A 468 -2.89 -7.63 7.29
CA ARG A 468 -2.58 -6.37 8.00
C ARG A 468 -3.72 -5.76 8.83
N PHE A 469 -4.96 -5.99 8.50
CA PHE A 469 -6.22 -5.50 9.07
C PHE A 469 -6.35 -3.95 9.13
N THR A 470 -5.45 -3.23 9.83
CA THR A 470 -5.59 -1.79 10.11
C THR A 470 -4.24 -1.09 10.19
N HIS A 471 -4.22 0.23 9.99
CA HIS A 471 -3.09 1.11 10.30
C HIS A 471 -3.26 1.87 11.62
N GLU A 472 -4.36 1.70 12.32
CA GLU A 472 -4.54 2.28 13.64
C GLU A 472 -3.45 1.76 14.61
N ASN A 473 -2.80 2.65 15.36
CA ASN A 473 -1.61 2.31 16.16
C ASN A 473 -0.45 1.73 15.31
N TYR A 474 -0.16 2.38 14.18
CA TYR A 474 0.75 1.93 13.11
C TYR A 474 2.06 1.30 13.58
N PHE A 475 2.69 1.84 14.63
CA PHE A 475 3.99 1.35 15.13
C PHE A 475 3.89 0.21 16.15
N SER A 476 2.69 -0.22 16.54
CA SER A 476 2.53 -1.27 17.55
C SER A 476 2.96 -2.66 17.03
N PHE A 477 3.60 -3.42 17.92
CA PHE A 477 3.83 -4.86 17.81
C PHE A 477 3.24 -5.61 19.02
N ASP A 478 2.45 -4.92 19.87
CA ASP A 478 1.79 -5.54 21.03
C ASP A 478 0.65 -6.45 20.55
N PRO A 479 0.69 -7.77 20.79
CA PRO A 479 -0.33 -8.71 20.34
C PRO A 479 -1.69 -8.54 21.07
N LYS A 480 -1.81 -7.60 21.99
CA LYS A 480 -3.08 -7.20 22.61
C LYS A 480 -3.81 -6.11 21.84
N ILE A 481 -3.19 -5.54 20.84
CA ILE A 481 -3.73 -4.50 19.96
C ILE A 481 -3.84 -5.09 18.55
N TRP A 482 -4.93 -4.83 17.83
CA TRP A 482 -5.17 -5.43 16.51
C TRP A 482 -4.02 -5.19 15.54
N ARG A 483 -3.54 -3.96 15.40
CA ARG A 483 -2.39 -3.65 14.55
C ARG A 483 -1.13 -4.41 15.00
N GLY A 484 -0.89 -4.43 16.30
CA GLY A 484 0.26 -5.12 16.89
C GLY A 484 0.20 -6.62 16.68
N TYR A 485 -0.96 -7.26 16.80
CA TYR A 485 -1.14 -8.68 16.50
C TYR A 485 -0.74 -9.00 15.07
N PHE A 486 -1.35 -8.30 14.08
CA PHE A 486 -1.08 -8.57 12.67
C PHE A 486 0.35 -8.27 12.23
N ARG A 487 1.06 -7.36 12.93
CA ARG A 487 2.47 -7.04 12.65
C ARG A 487 3.47 -7.88 13.43
N SER A 488 3.06 -8.50 14.54
CA SER A 488 3.95 -9.29 15.38
C SER A 488 4.02 -10.74 14.89
N SER A 489 5.00 -11.46 15.39
CA SER A 489 5.18 -12.91 15.12
C SER A 489 3.96 -13.76 15.46
N PHE A 490 3.00 -13.24 16.23
CA PHE A 490 1.82 -13.98 16.70
C PHE A 490 0.84 -14.34 15.57
N SER A 491 0.80 -13.61 14.48
CA SER A 491 -0.08 -13.88 13.33
C SER A 491 0.61 -14.64 12.19
N HIS A 492 1.85 -15.07 12.38
CA HIS A 492 2.69 -15.67 11.35
C HIS A 492 3.12 -17.10 11.68
N ASN A 493 3.56 -17.84 10.65
CA ASN A 493 4.02 -19.25 10.78
C ASN A 493 5.49 -19.31 11.19
N VAL A 494 5.80 -18.85 12.39
CA VAL A 494 7.16 -18.70 12.96
C VAL A 494 7.23 -19.31 14.36
N ILE A 495 8.40 -19.18 15.00
CA ILE A 495 8.63 -19.61 16.40
C ILE A 495 8.52 -18.39 17.33
N LEU A 496 7.78 -18.56 18.43
CA LEU A 496 7.85 -17.65 19.59
C LEU A 496 8.78 -18.25 20.64
N VAL A 497 9.50 -17.40 21.36
CA VAL A 497 10.42 -17.80 22.45
C VAL A 497 9.95 -17.13 23.74
N ASN A 498 9.77 -17.92 24.82
CA ASN A 498 9.25 -17.46 26.11
C ASN A 498 7.94 -16.63 25.98
N GLY A 499 7.10 -17.00 24.99
CA GLY A 499 5.85 -16.29 24.68
C GLY A 499 6.05 -14.91 24.04
N LYS A 500 7.22 -14.66 23.43
CA LYS A 500 7.61 -13.41 22.79
C LYS A 500 7.89 -13.61 21.30
N GLY A 501 7.55 -12.60 20.51
CA GLY A 501 7.87 -12.53 19.09
C GLY A 501 9.28 -12.02 18.82
N GLN A 502 9.64 -12.01 17.54
CA GLN A 502 10.89 -11.46 17.03
C GLN A 502 11.02 -9.97 17.39
N ASP A 503 12.26 -9.50 17.61
CA ASP A 503 12.57 -8.09 17.92
C ASP A 503 13.48 -7.51 16.82
N GLU A 504 12.97 -7.43 15.61
CA GLU A 504 13.68 -6.91 14.45
C GLU A 504 13.24 -5.47 14.15
N GLY A 505 14.18 -4.67 13.65
CA GLY A 505 13.96 -3.31 13.20
C GLY A 505 14.24 -3.11 11.71
N PRO A 506 13.95 -1.92 11.17
CA PRO A 506 14.13 -1.63 9.74
C PRO A 506 15.56 -1.90 9.28
N THR A 507 15.70 -2.82 8.33
CA THR A 507 16.97 -3.21 7.70
C THR A 507 16.79 -3.43 6.21
N MET A 508 17.84 -3.15 5.41
CA MET A 508 17.88 -3.45 3.99
C MET A 508 18.93 -4.52 3.72
N ALA A 509 18.68 -5.38 2.74
CA ALA A 509 19.68 -6.31 2.28
C ALA A 509 20.91 -5.55 1.74
N ALA A 510 22.10 -5.87 2.26
CA ALA A 510 23.37 -5.29 1.82
C ALA A 510 23.94 -6.01 0.59
N ALA A 511 23.55 -7.27 0.39
CA ALA A 511 23.94 -8.12 -0.73
C ALA A 511 22.82 -9.12 -1.04
N PRO A 512 22.72 -9.67 -2.25
CA PRO A 512 21.80 -10.73 -2.55
C PRO A 512 22.19 -12.03 -1.85
N LEU A 513 21.22 -12.87 -1.58
CA LEU A 513 21.42 -14.26 -1.22
C LEU A 513 21.99 -15.04 -2.43
N GLU A 514 22.78 -16.06 -2.18
CA GLU A 514 23.53 -16.75 -3.23
C GLU A 514 22.98 -18.16 -3.50
N GLU A 515 22.73 -18.45 -4.79
CA GLU A 515 22.37 -19.81 -5.22
C GLU A 515 23.55 -20.78 -4.98
N GLY A 516 23.23 -21.97 -4.46
CA GLY A 516 24.23 -22.96 -4.04
C GLY A 516 24.78 -22.73 -2.62
N ILE A 517 24.50 -21.58 -2.00
CA ILE A 517 24.89 -21.23 -0.62
C ILE A 517 23.67 -21.06 0.29
N ASP A 518 22.71 -20.25 -0.14
CA ASP A 518 21.52 -19.92 0.64
C ASP A 518 20.28 -20.69 0.16
N PHE A 519 20.20 -20.93 -1.14
CA PHE A 519 19.11 -21.64 -1.79
C PHE A 519 19.61 -22.45 -3.00
N VAL A 520 18.80 -23.40 -3.46
CA VAL A 520 19.02 -24.13 -4.71
C VAL A 520 17.70 -24.60 -5.30
N HIS A 521 17.63 -24.55 -6.63
CA HIS A 521 16.59 -25.19 -7.43
C HIS A 521 17.17 -26.38 -8.17
N THR A 522 16.47 -27.54 -8.14
CA THR A 522 16.89 -28.75 -8.83
C THR A 522 15.70 -29.39 -9.55
N ASP A 523 15.91 -30.41 -10.36
CA ASP A 523 14.82 -31.15 -11.04
C ASP A 523 13.87 -31.86 -10.08
N ASN A 524 14.28 -32.12 -8.83
CA ASN A 524 13.55 -32.96 -7.88
C ASN A 524 13.09 -32.23 -6.63
N TYR A 525 13.75 -31.14 -6.28
CA TYR A 525 13.45 -30.36 -5.08
C TYR A 525 13.98 -28.94 -5.16
N ASP A 526 13.35 -28.06 -4.42
CA ASP A 526 13.84 -26.72 -4.11
C ASP A 526 14.18 -26.63 -2.63
N TYR A 527 15.19 -25.85 -2.30
CA TYR A 527 15.64 -25.69 -0.91
C TYR A 527 16.09 -24.25 -0.67
N ALA A 528 15.70 -23.72 0.49
CA ALA A 528 16.23 -22.45 0.99
C ALA A 528 16.47 -22.53 2.50
N HIS A 529 17.44 -21.75 2.99
CA HIS A 529 17.82 -21.67 4.39
C HIS A 529 17.98 -20.22 4.83
N GLY A 530 17.24 -19.83 5.86
CA GLY A 530 17.32 -18.52 6.50
C GLY A 530 17.69 -18.62 7.97
N THR A 531 18.19 -17.51 8.53
CA THR A 531 18.53 -17.36 9.94
C THR A 531 17.99 -16.05 10.49
N PHE A 532 17.41 -16.13 11.67
CA PHE A 532 17.00 -15.00 12.49
C PHE A 532 17.84 -14.98 13.77
N ASP A 533 18.60 -13.91 13.98
CA ASP A 533 19.56 -13.72 15.07
C ASP A 533 19.49 -12.33 15.74
N ASP A 534 18.44 -11.54 15.42
CA ASP A 534 18.21 -10.20 15.99
C ASP A 534 17.59 -10.23 17.40
N GLY A 535 17.25 -11.44 17.92
CA GLY A 535 16.70 -11.62 19.27
C GLY A 535 15.16 -11.60 19.33
N PHE A 536 14.62 -11.88 20.52
CA PHE A 536 13.19 -11.92 20.78
C PHE A 536 12.82 -10.88 21.84
N GLU A 537 11.68 -10.23 21.70
CA GLU A 537 11.26 -9.06 22.48
C GLU A 537 11.33 -9.31 24.01
N GLY A 538 12.28 -8.68 24.70
CA GLY A 538 12.45 -8.79 26.16
C GLY A 538 12.88 -10.18 26.63
N VAL A 539 13.50 -10.99 25.79
CA VAL A 539 14.10 -12.29 26.14
C VAL A 539 15.59 -12.11 26.35
N ASP A 540 16.06 -12.44 27.56
CA ASP A 540 17.48 -12.30 27.93
C ASP A 540 18.39 -13.41 27.35
N ALA A 541 17.81 -14.56 26.95
CA ALA A 541 18.55 -15.65 26.33
C ALA A 541 19.08 -15.25 24.97
N GLU A 542 20.34 -15.61 24.66
CA GLU A 542 20.86 -15.53 23.30
C GLU A 542 20.24 -16.66 22.46
N VAL A 543 19.31 -16.30 21.57
CA VAL A 543 18.58 -17.28 20.75
C VAL A 543 18.79 -16.97 19.28
N VAL A 544 19.27 -17.99 18.54
CA VAL A 544 19.34 -17.96 17.09
C VAL A 544 18.38 -19.00 16.54
N HIS A 545 17.45 -18.57 15.67
CA HIS A 545 16.52 -19.45 14.97
C HIS A 545 16.91 -19.55 13.50
N SER A 546 17.24 -20.75 13.04
CA SER A 546 17.42 -21.02 11.62
C SER A 546 16.30 -21.93 11.11
N ARG A 547 15.78 -21.61 9.94
CA ARG A 547 14.78 -22.43 9.25
C ARG A 547 15.25 -22.80 7.86
N SER A 548 15.13 -24.09 7.52
CA SER A 548 15.26 -24.58 6.15
C SER A 548 13.92 -25.04 5.64
N VAL A 549 13.60 -24.68 4.41
CA VAL A 549 12.41 -25.14 3.69
C VAL A 549 12.86 -25.93 2.48
N LEU A 550 12.49 -27.21 2.42
CA LEU A 550 12.72 -28.11 1.28
C LEU A 550 11.35 -28.45 0.68
N TYR A 551 11.15 -28.15 -0.57
CA TYR A 551 9.99 -28.62 -1.33
C TYR A 551 10.39 -29.83 -2.19
N VAL A 552 9.79 -30.98 -1.93
CA VAL A 552 9.93 -32.16 -2.80
C VAL A 552 8.88 -32.06 -3.89
N HIS A 553 9.30 -31.91 -5.14
CA HIS A 553 8.41 -31.61 -6.26
C HIS A 553 7.24 -32.61 -6.35
N ASP A 554 6.02 -32.08 -6.54
CA ASP A 554 4.75 -32.81 -6.64
C ASP A 554 4.35 -33.60 -5.40
N ARG A 555 5.04 -33.45 -4.25
CA ARG A 555 4.81 -34.29 -3.07
C ARG A 555 4.47 -33.50 -1.81
N PHE A 556 5.47 -32.85 -1.19
CA PHE A 556 5.30 -32.22 0.13
C PHE A 556 6.46 -31.25 0.44
N TRP A 557 6.30 -30.50 1.51
CA TRP A 557 7.38 -29.66 2.07
C TRP A 557 7.96 -30.30 3.33
N VAL A 558 9.25 -30.10 3.55
CA VAL A 558 9.94 -30.41 4.80
C VAL A 558 10.51 -29.11 5.34
N VAL A 559 10.09 -28.74 6.54
CA VAL A 559 10.60 -27.58 7.26
C VAL A 559 11.46 -28.09 8.39
N MET A 560 12.69 -27.62 8.48
CA MET A 560 13.59 -27.89 9.60
C MET A 560 13.84 -26.61 10.36
N ASP A 561 13.48 -26.57 11.63
CA ASP A 561 13.84 -25.53 12.57
C ASP A 561 15.03 -25.97 13.42
N ASN A 562 16.01 -25.09 13.56
CA ASN A 562 17.14 -25.23 14.47
C ASN A 562 17.18 -24.05 15.41
N ILE A 563 17.07 -24.30 16.70
CA ILE A 563 17.15 -23.31 17.76
C ILE A 563 18.47 -23.48 18.50
N GLU A 564 19.32 -22.48 18.42
CA GLU A 564 20.53 -22.37 19.25
C GLU A 564 20.21 -21.44 20.44
N THR A 565 20.54 -21.85 21.65
CA THR A 565 20.29 -21.07 22.88
C THR A 565 21.36 -21.34 23.93
N ASP A 566 21.68 -20.33 24.70
CA ASP A 566 22.63 -20.39 25.82
C ASP A 566 21.99 -20.79 27.15
N GLN A 567 20.64 -20.82 27.23
CA GLN A 567 19.88 -21.18 28.45
C GLN A 567 18.57 -21.87 28.08
N PRO A 568 17.92 -22.55 29.07
CA PRO A 568 16.60 -23.17 28.84
C PRO A 568 15.55 -22.10 28.44
N ILE A 569 14.74 -22.42 27.42
CA ILE A 569 13.68 -21.56 26.89
C ILE A 569 12.41 -22.36 26.61
N ASP A 570 11.27 -21.67 26.70
CA ASP A 570 10.00 -22.19 26.17
C ASP A 570 9.84 -21.75 24.69
N ILE A 571 9.42 -22.65 23.82
CA ILE A 571 9.15 -22.35 22.42
C ILE A 571 7.71 -22.67 22.06
N GLN A 572 7.18 -21.91 21.09
CA GLN A 572 5.89 -22.16 20.46
C GLN A 572 6.04 -22.05 18.94
N ALA A 573 5.86 -23.15 18.20
CA ALA A 573 5.78 -23.13 16.76
C ALA A 573 4.32 -22.90 16.34
N LEU A 574 4.10 -21.87 15.52
CA LEU A 574 2.78 -21.43 15.08
C LEU A 574 2.52 -21.87 13.63
N TRP A 575 1.32 -22.42 13.38
CA TRP A 575 0.85 -22.76 12.04
C TRP A 575 -0.59 -22.27 11.86
N HIS A 576 -0.78 -21.22 11.07
CA HIS A 576 -2.07 -20.59 10.82
C HIS A 576 -2.72 -21.20 9.58
N PHE A 577 -3.83 -21.93 9.80
CA PHE A 577 -4.62 -22.47 8.72
C PHE A 577 -5.60 -21.42 8.18
N THR A 578 -6.01 -21.59 6.92
CA THR A 578 -7.04 -20.71 6.33
C THR A 578 -8.37 -20.81 7.10
N PRO A 579 -9.19 -19.77 7.17
CA PRO A 579 -10.47 -19.77 7.86
C PRO A 579 -11.37 -20.97 7.47
N GLY A 580 -12.15 -21.44 8.46
CA GLY A 580 -13.13 -22.54 8.27
C GLY A 580 -12.52 -23.93 8.21
N ARG A 581 -11.23 -24.12 8.54
CA ARG A 581 -10.61 -25.43 8.61
C ARG A 581 -10.92 -26.12 9.95
N LYS A 582 -11.39 -27.36 9.87
CA LYS A 582 -11.56 -28.22 11.04
C LYS A 582 -10.23 -28.93 11.33
N ILE A 583 -9.57 -28.55 12.41
CA ILE A 583 -8.29 -29.16 12.82
C ILE A 583 -8.51 -30.30 13.74
N VAL A 584 -7.84 -31.43 13.48
CA VAL A 584 -7.86 -32.66 14.27
C VAL A 584 -6.42 -33.06 14.61
N PHE A 585 -6.22 -33.56 15.83
CA PHE A 585 -4.97 -34.17 16.24
C PHE A 585 -5.09 -35.67 16.36
N LYS A 586 -4.07 -36.39 15.89
CA LYS A 586 -3.83 -37.78 16.23
C LYS A 586 -2.38 -37.88 16.72
N ASP A 587 -2.24 -38.21 17.99
CA ASP A 587 -0.97 -38.05 18.71
C ASP A 587 -0.50 -36.56 18.60
N GLN A 588 0.66 -36.29 18.06
CA GLN A 588 1.16 -34.92 17.81
C GLN A 588 0.98 -34.45 16.35
N VAL A 589 0.33 -35.26 15.50
CA VAL A 589 0.07 -34.92 14.10
C VAL A 589 -1.18 -34.04 14.01
N ALA A 590 -1.06 -32.81 13.53
CA ALA A 590 -2.20 -31.97 13.20
C ALA A 590 -2.59 -32.16 11.74
N PHE A 591 -3.90 -32.19 11.47
CA PHE A 591 -4.40 -32.20 10.10
C PHE A 591 -5.74 -31.48 9.99
N SER A 592 -5.95 -30.79 8.87
CA SER A 592 -7.29 -30.32 8.52
C SER A 592 -8.12 -31.48 7.98
N ASP A 593 -9.40 -31.55 8.38
CA ASP A 593 -10.32 -32.63 8.04
C ASP A 593 -11.64 -32.08 7.46
N ASN A 594 -11.50 -31.48 6.27
CA ASN A 594 -12.60 -30.90 5.51
C ASN A 594 -12.93 -31.83 4.34
N ALA A 595 -14.04 -32.52 4.43
CA ALA A 595 -14.45 -33.51 3.40
C ALA A 595 -14.71 -32.87 2.04
N GLY A 596 -14.09 -33.40 0.98
CA GLY A 596 -14.24 -32.90 -0.39
C GLY A 596 -13.45 -31.63 -0.70
N GLU A 597 -12.58 -31.22 0.21
CA GLU A 597 -11.69 -30.04 0.03
C GLU A 597 -10.22 -30.43 0.20
N PRO A 598 -9.29 -29.66 -0.38
CA PRO A 598 -7.86 -29.81 -0.09
C PRO A 598 -7.54 -29.66 1.39
N ASN A 599 -6.70 -30.51 1.91
CA ASN A 599 -6.31 -30.58 3.31
C ASN A 599 -4.79 -30.58 3.47
N LEU A 600 -4.29 -30.28 4.66
CA LEU A 600 -2.89 -30.33 5.02
C LEU A 600 -2.67 -31.15 6.28
N LYS A 601 -1.67 -32.01 6.27
CA LYS A 601 -1.18 -32.73 7.44
C LYS A 601 0.20 -32.23 7.84
N ILE A 602 0.39 -31.91 9.12
CA ILE A 602 1.65 -31.49 9.73
C ILE A 602 2.15 -32.61 10.63
N VAL A 603 3.27 -33.22 10.26
CA VAL A 603 3.88 -34.35 10.99
C VAL A 603 5.18 -33.84 11.64
N PRO A 604 5.21 -33.66 12.98
CA PRO A 604 6.44 -33.31 13.68
C PRO A 604 7.36 -34.53 13.78
N LEU A 605 8.66 -34.34 13.53
CA LEU A 605 9.70 -35.35 13.68
C LEU A 605 10.87 -34.78 14.49
N GLY A 606 11.48 -35.60 15.29
CA GLY A 606 12.59 -35.21 16.16
C GLY A 606 12.41 -35.71 17.59
N ASN A 607 13.30 -35.27 18.48
CA ASN A 607 13.29 -35.68 19.88
C ASN A 607 12.62 -34.62 20.80
N VAL A 608 11.72 -33.80 20.22
CA VAL A 608 10.95 -32.80 20.97
C VAL A 608 9.59 -33.34 21.32
N SER A 609 9.20 -33.23 22.58
CA SER A 609 7.86 -33.59 23.04
C SER A 609 6.96 -32.35 22.99
N TRP A 610 5.97 -32.39 22.14
CA TRP A 610 5.09 -31.25 21.90
C TRP A 610 3.79 -31.34 22.70
N GLN A 611 3.41 -30.23 23.32
CA GLN A 611 2.04 -29.96 23.74
C GLN A 611 1.35 -29.24 22.59
N THR A 612 0.18 -29.74 22.19
CA THR A 612 -0.54 -29.22 21.03
C THR A 612 -1.83 -28.52 21.45
N ASN A 613 -2.13 -27.40 20.81
CA ASN A 613 -3.37 -26.66 21.00
C ASN A 613 -3.82 -26.03 19.68
N VAL A 614 -5.11 -25.69 19.60
CA VAL A 614 -5.68 -24.87 18.51
C VAL A 614 -6.37 -23.68 19.16
N ILE A 615 -6.03 -22.48 18.67
CA ILE A 615 -6.71 -21.24 19.07
C ILE A 615 -7.37 -20.65 17.80
N GLU A 616 -8.62 -20.24 17.93
CA GLU A 616 -9.38 -19.63 16.86
C GLU A 616 -10.22 -18.48 17.42
N GLY A 617 -10.06 -17.27 16.88
CA GLY A 617 -10.87 -16.11 17.25
C GLY A 617 -10.69 -15.63 18.69
N GLN A 618 -9.53 -15.85 19.31
CA GLN A 618 -9.25 -15.36 20.68
C GLN A 618 -8.91 -13.87 20.65
N GLU A 619 -9.49 -13.11 21.58
CA GLU A 619 -9.15 -11.69 21.82
C GLU A 619 -8.42 -11.47 23.15
N GLU A 620 -8.66 -12.32 24.16
CA GLU A 620 -8.05 -12.21 25.51
C GLU A 620 -7.38 -13.54 25.91
N PRO A 621 -6.25 -13.54 26.63
CA PRO A 621 -5.47 -12.39 27.19
C PRO A 621 -4.57 -11.70 26.14
N PHE A 622 -4.48 -12.21 24.94
CA PHE A 622 -3.86 -11.65 23.75
C PHE A 622 -4.63 -12.16 22.52
N ILE A 623 -4.52 -11.42 21.43
CA ILE A 623 -5.21 -11.76 20.17
C ILE A 623 -4.48 -12.94 19.53
N GLN A 624 -5.23 -13.97 19.10
CA GLN A 624 -4.69 -15.13 18.39
C GLN A 624 -5.76 -15.82 17.53
N GLY A 625 -5.34 -16.32 16.36
CA GLY A 625 -6.23 -17.05 15.45
C GLY A 625 -7.19 -16.12 14.69
N TRP A 626 -6.66 -15.04 14.14
CA TRP A 626 -7.37 -14.08 13.29
C TRP A 626 -6.63 -13.85 11.98
N TYR A 627 -7.39 -13.74 10.91
CA TYR A 627 -6.96 -13.51 9.53
C TYR A 627 -7.62 -12.28 8.94
N SER A 628 -6.86 -11.50 8.18
CA SER A 628 -7.35 -10.31 7.47
C SER A 628 -6.99 -10.40 5.99
N LYS A 629 -7.99 -10.62 5.16
CA LYS A 629 -7.80 -10.63 3.70
C LYS A 629 -7.75 -9.22 3.09
N ASP A 630 -8.41 -8.24 3.72
CA ASP A 630 -8.52 -6.87 3.25
C ASP A 630 -8.51 -5.89 4.42
N TYR A 631 -8.15 -4.64 4.15
CA TYR A 631 -8.17 -3.56 5.14
C TYR A 631 -9.53 -3.43 5.81
N GLY A 632 -9.55 -3.42 7.15
CA GLY A 632 -10.75 -3.28 7.96
C GLY A 632 -11.61 -4.55 8.06
N ILE A 633 -11.21 -5.66 7.43
CA ILE A 633 -11.94 -6.93 7.45
C ILE A 633 -11.08 -7.99 8.15
N LYS A 634 -11.65 -8.66 9.15
CA LYS A 634 -11.00 -9.78 9.82
C LYS A 634 -12.00 -10.91 10.07
N GLU A 635 -11.49 -12.13 10.10
CA GLU A 635 -12.25 -13.33 10.42
C GLU A 635 -11.42 -14.32 11.24
N PRO A 636 -12.03 -15.14 12.10
CA PRO A 636 -11.33 -16.16 12.84
C PRO A 636 -10.69 -17.20 11.91
N ASN A 637 -9.48 -17.68 12.30
CA ASN A 637 -8.83 -18.81 11.64
C ASN A 637 -8.14 -19.71 12.68
N PRO A 638 -8.01 -21.01 12.40
CA PRO A 638 -7.32 -21.92 13.31
C PRO A 638 -5.81 -21.65 13.32
N ALA A 639 -5.26 -21.29 14.48
CA ALA A 639 -3.84 -21.25 14.77
C ALA A 639 -3.44 -22.52 15.55
N VAL A 640 -2.73 -23.42 14.92
CA VAL A 640 -2.18 -24.63 15.55
C VAL A 640 -0.88 -24.26 16.24
N ILE A 641 -0.77 -24.56 17.52
CA ILE A 641 0.36 -24.23 18.37
C ILE A 641 1.00 -25.52 18.89
N TYR A 642 2.30 -25.66 18.63
CA TYR A 642 3.14 -26.69 19.20
C TYR A 642 4.07 -26.07 20.24
N ALA A 643 3.84 -26.34 21.52
CA ALA A 643 4.63 -25.79 22.63
C ALA A 643 5.57 -26.84 23.22
N SER A 644 6.78 -26.44 23.54
CA SER A 644 7.75 -27.28 24.24
C SER A 644 8.76 -26.45 25.01
N LYS A 645 9.36 -27.05 26.02
CA LYS A 645 10.52 -26.49 26.71
C LYS A 645 11.81 -27.12 26.15
N LEU A 646 12.75 -26.30 25.76
CA LEU A 646 14.07 -26.70 25.35
C LEU A 646 15.07 -26.45 26.49
N GLU A 647 15.72 -27.50 26.97
CA GLU A 647 16.75 -27.39 28.00
C GLU A 647 18.12 -27.01 27.40
N GLN A 648 18.27 -27.13 26.11
CA GLN A 648 19.48 -26.81 25.32
C GLN A 648 19.13 -26.63 23.85
N SER A 649 20.07 -26.17 23.03
CA SER A 649 19.95 -26.08 21.57
C SER A 649 19.41 -27.37 20.96
N GLN A 650 18.41 -27.23 20.09
CA GLN A 650 17.70 -28.37 19.50
C GLN A 650 17.26 -28.10 18.09
N SER A 651 17.27 -29.13 17.23
CA SER A 651 16.67 -29.08 15.90
C SER A 651 15.55 -30.11 15.76
N PHE A 652 14.53 -29.79 14.99
CA PHE A 652 13.34 -30.61 14.76
C PHE A 652 12.77 -30.33 13.37
N ILE A 653 11.87 -31.21 12.92
CA ILE A 653 11.38 -31.20 11.55
C ILE A 653 9.85 -31.27 11.51
N TRP A 654 9.29 -30.59 10.53
CA TRP A 654 7.89 -30.65 10.13
C TRP A 654 7.79 -31.19 8.71
N VAL A 655 6.98 -32.24 8.50
CA VAL A 655 6.61 -32.68 7.16
C VAL A 655 5.19 -32.21 6.88
N LEU A 656 5.06 -31.32 5.87
CA LEU A 656 3.80 -30.69 5.48
C LEU A 656 3.28 -31.39 4.23
N VAL A 657 2.27 -32.24 4.40
CA VAL A 657 1.74 -33.08 3.29
C VAL A 657 0.36 -32.58 2.89
N PRO A 658 0.23 -31.97 1.70
CA PRO A 658 -1.06 -31.56 1.17
C PRO A 658 -1.80 -32.77 0.59
N SER A 659 -3.12 -32.73 0.62
CA SER A 659 -3.99 -33.73 -0.02
C SER A 659 -5.18 -33.06 -0.66
N LYS A 660 -5.73 -33.72 -1.70
CA LYS A 660 -6.81 -33.15 -2.51
C LYS A 660 -8.17 -33.20 -1.79
N ASP A 661 -8.44 -34.26 -1.08
CA ASP A 661 -9.67 -34.46 -0.31
C ASP A 661 -9.48 -35.43 0.88
N VAL A 662 -8.87 -36.59 0.67
CA VAL A 662 -8.65 -37.60 1.70
C VAL A 662 -7.25 -37.43 2.31
N SER A 663 -7.17 -37.50 3.64
CA SER A 663 -5.88 -37.42 4.32
C SER A 663 -5.01 -38.63 3.96
N PRO A 664 -3.78 -38.42 3.41
CA PRO A 664 -2.95 -39.53 2.95
C PRO A 664 -2.42 -40.37 4.12
N GLU A 665 -2.12 -41.65 3.85
CA GLU A 665 -1.35 -42.45 4.78
C GLU A 665 0.11 -42.00 4.77
N ILE A 666 0.66 -41.66 5.93
CA ILE A 666 2.04 -41.23 6.09
C ILE A 666 2.74 -42.17 7.04
N GLN A 667 3.87 -42.72 6.58
CA GLN A 667 4.82 -43.48 7.39
C GLN A 667 6.16 -42.71 7.35
N SER A 668 6.77 -42.48 8.49
CA SER A 668 8.02 -41.76 8.60
C SER A 668 9.01 -42.49 9.50
N GLN A 669 10.28 -42.48 9.08
CA GLN A 669 11.41 -42.86 9.91
C GLN A 669 12.34 -41.67 9.99
N TYR A 670 12.89 -41.40 11.17
CA TYR A 670 13.72 -40.26 11.45
C TYR A 670 14.93 -40.67 12.28
N GLN A 671 16.08 -40.14 11.90
CA GLN A 671 17.33 -40.24 12.66
C GLN A 671 18.11 -38.92 12.58
N GLN A 672 18.63 -38.47 13.74
CA GLN A 672 19.62 -37.40 13.78
C GLN A 672 20.96 -37.98 14.22
N LYS A 673 22.02 -37.79 13.41
CA LYS A 673 23.35 -38.28 13.69
C LYS A 673 24.40 -37.39 13.02
N SER A 674 25.46 -37.07 13.74
CA SER A 674 26.63 -36.36 13.21
C SER A 674 26.30 -35.04 12.50
N GLY A 675 25.34 -34.28 13.06
CA GLY A 675 24.89 -33.00 12.49
C GLY A 675 24.03 -33.11 11.22
N LEU A 676 23.48 -34.30 10.96
CA LEU A 676 22.57 -34.55 9.84
C LEU A 676 21.24 -35.12 10.36
N HIS A 677 20.15 -34.67 9.77
CA HIS A 677 18.83 -35.32 9.83
C HIS A 677 18.68 -36.24 8.62
N THR A 678 18.29 -37.47 8.86
CA THR A 678 17.96 -38.42 7.80
C THR A 678 16.51 -38.84 7.97
N LEU A 679 15.72 -38.69 6.93
CA LEU A 679 14.29 -38.97 6.89
C LEU A 679 13.99 -40.01 5.81
N SER A 680 13.08 -40.92 6.11
CA SER A 680 12.36 -41.68 5.09
C SER A 680 10.87 -41.38 5.28
N VAL A 681 10.28 -40.69 4.32
CA VAL A 681 8.86 -40.34 4.34
C VAL A 681 8.16 -41.05 3.20
N SER A 682 7.19 -41.90 3.57
CA SER A 682 6.31 -42.59 2.61
C SER A 682 4.92 -41.98 2.66
N VAL A 683 4.46 -41.46 1.53
CA VAL A 683 3.10 -40.92 1.34
C VAL A 683 2.39 -41.84 0.37
N ASP A 684 1.31 -42.50 0.83
CA ASP A 684 0.53 -43.49 0.05
C ASP A 684 1.43 -44.54 -0.61
N GLY A 685 2.40 -45.07 0.15
CA GLY A 685 3.34 -46.11 -0.28
C GLY A 685 4.51 -45.63 -1.15
N LYS A 686 4.59 -44.34 -1.49
CA LYS A 686 5.71 -43.77 -2.25
C LYS A 686 6.74 -43.18 -1.29
N ALA A 687 7.89 -43.84 -1.13
CA ALA A 687 8.96 -43.38 -0.25
C ALA A 687 9.75 -42.24 -0.85
N THR A 688 10.28 -41.38 0.00
CA THR A 688 11.27 -40.33 -0.28
C THR A 688 12.30 -40.34 0.82
N HIS A 689 13.58 -40.43 0.47
CA HIS A 689 14.68 -40.38 1.41
C HIS A 689 15.35 -39.00 1.36
N ILE A 690 15.47 -38.35 2.50
CA ILE A 690 15.92 -36.96 2.60
C ILE A 690 17.05 -36.90 3.63
N THR A 691 18.10 -36.16 3.30
CA THR A 691 19.15 -35.77 4.24
C THR A 691 19.22 -34.25 4.30
N LEU A 692 19.15 -33.70 5.52
CA LEU A 692 19.28 -32.25 5.79
C LEU A 692 20.38 -32.02 6.82
N PRO A 693 21.29 -31.07 6.59
CA PRO A 693 22.29 -30.68 7.59
C PRO A 693 21.63 -29.78 8.66
N VAL A 694 22.01 -29.94 9.92
CA VAL A 694 21.60 -29.07 11.03
C VAL A 694 22.13 -27.65 10.85
N LYS A 695 23.40 -27.52 10.42
CA LYS A 695 24.01 -26.24 10.06
C LYS A 695 23.99 -26.06 8.56
N LYS A 696 23.84 -24.83 8.10
CA LYS A 696 23.83 -24.47 6.68
C LYS A 696 24.98 -25.10 5.90
N ASP A 697 24.66 -26.06 5.06
CA ASP A 697 25.60 -26.72 4.15
C ASP A 697 24.81 -27.42 3.03
N LEU A 698 24.52 -26.68 1.95
CA LEU A 698 23.68 -27.16 0.86
C LEU A 698 24.27 -28.38 0.15
N SER A 699 25.59 -28.59 0.19
CA SER A 699 26.26 -29.75 -0.43
C SER A 699 25.82 -31.10 0.22
N LYS A 700 25.28 -31.03 1.42
CA LYS A 700 24.77 -32.18 2.19
C LYS A 700 23.27 -32.42 2.05
N VAL A 701 22.56 -31.53 1.40
CA VAL A 701 21.11 -31.71 1.10
C VAL A 701 20.99 -32.80 0.02
N LYS A 702 20.22 -33.85 0.32
CA LYS A 702 19.99 -34.96 -0.62
C LYS A 702 18.54 -35.39 -0.59
N VAL A 703 18.00 -35.62 -1.76
CA VAL A 703 16.66 -36.22 -1.95
C VAL A 703 16.79 -37.39 -2.94
N SER A 704 16.19 -38.52 -2.60
CA SER A 704 16.10 -39.68 -3.48
C SER A 704 14.76 -40.41 -3.30
N PHE A 705 14.31 -41.13 -4.34
CA PHE A 705 12.99 -41.75 -4.43
C PHE A 705 13.10 -43.26 -4.50
#